data_095e2e6c4404e1640dbc714ecbed7e0e
#
_entry.id   095e2e6c4404e1640dbc714ecbed7e0e
#
_cell.length_a   1.000
_cell.length_b   1.000
_cell.length_c   1.000
_cell.angle_alpha   90.00
_cell.angle_beta   90.00
_cell.angle_gamma   90.00
#
_symmetry.space_group_name_H-M   'P 1'
#
loop_
_entity.id
_entity.type
_entity.pdbx_description
1 polymer ?
#
loop_
_entity_poly.entity_id
_entity_poly.type
_entity_poly.pdbx_seq_one_letter_code
_entity_poly.pdbx_strand_id
1 'polypeptide(L)'
;MLELKDVVREYNTGGFVNHALDHVSIKFRDSEFVAILGPSGSGKTTMLNIIGGLDHFTSGDLLINGVSTKDYNDKDWDAYRNHSVGFVFQAYNLIGHQTILSNVELALTISGVSAADRKQRAIDALEKVGLKDHMNKKPNQLSGGQMQRVAIARALVNDPEIVLADEPTGALDTETGIQIMELLKEVSKDRLVVMVTHNPELAEEYATRIVSISDGKIKSDTNPVGDDEKSNESGVCTNKVGMSLGTAFKLSMNNLRTKKGRTILTAVAGSIGIVGIALILSLSTAVNDYMDTLQKDTLSSYPLMIQSQTVDLSSITSSGFTSNPNAGKTDRDGIYGSVSGLSGFNIIKNDLSSFKKYIDDPDSNIHQYIGENGVSYEYDMTFTVLSKDSNGEYIDSASSPGDGSTTSGTLTMMSSLIGRSNTDKSTIFAEIPPDRERTGVNATMIDGYDVVDGKWPTEYNEAVLFLDETNSITLAQAYCLGLVTQDEYDDYAGKADVDTGDFQIISDYSEVIGKEYYMIPTCEFYKSSGNGTFYKESLTSFNQEDYLDKSIPFKIVGVVKSKGKNGGSTFDTPVGFTSKMTDHIYDIESKSEVVKAQMDNTEKSVITGTKFNVTTNEDKIEAAKGYLKALPDSEKVSTYTLVMASSQGQQAASQSAAAQQQMMPGMSYEDMMVAALDNWVDNESDDDTLLKVYKDYIGNTTYEDTLVKLGTINKDRPTSINIYTDSFEAKDDLINAINEYNETVPENERITFTDYVSVIANSVTSMVTVISAVLIAFVSISLVVSSIMIGIITHISVMERTKEIGILRALGASKSNISQVFNAETIIIGLFSGGIGIGIGYLLDIPATA
;
A
#
# COMPACT_ATOMS: atom_id res chain seq x y z
N MET A 1 -9.92 33.91 -66.38
CA MET A 1 -9.27 33.27 -67.53
C MET A 1 -8.12 32.43 -67.04
N LEU A 2 -8.02 31.19 -67.53
CA LEU A 2 -6.99 30.19 -67.13
C LEU A 2 -6.00 30.05 -68.27
N GLU A 3 -4.68 30.08 -67.97
CA GLU A 3 -3.61 30.01 -69.02
C GLU A 3 -2.46 29.13 -68.54
N LEU A 4 -2.05 28.17 -69.37
CA LEU A 4 -0.82 27.40 -69.18
C LEU A 4 0.24 28.04 -70.14
N LYS A 5 1.44 28.32 -69.62
CA LYS A 5 2.56 28.87 -70.35
C LYS A 5 3.75 27.96 -70.26
N ASP A 6 4.07 27.34 -71.39
CA ASP A 6 5.27 26.52 -71.52
C ASP A 6 5.38 25.43 -70.43
N VAL A 7 4.27 24.79 -70.06
CA VAL A 7 4.17 23.84 -68.96
C VAL A 7 4.78 22.51 -69.33
N VAL A 8 5.74 22.07 -68.51
CA VAL A 8 6.38 20.74 -68.59
C VAL A 8 6.10 19.97 -67.34
N ARG A 9 5.75 18.72 -67.49
CA ARG A 9 5.63 17.79 -66.38
C ARG A 9 6.37 16.50 -66.65
N GLU A 10 7.39 16.23 -65.79
CA GLU A 10 8.25 15.05 -65.85
C GLU A 10 7.99 14.11 -64.67
N TYR A 11 7.91 12.81 -64.92
CA TYR A 11 7.91 11.77 -63.91
C TYR A 11 9.19 10.94 -64.04
N ASN A 12 9.96 10.87 -62.96
CA ASN A 12 11.18 10.08 -62.91
C ASN A 12 10.87 8.72 -62.24
N THR A 13 10.91 7.63 -62.96
CA THR A 13 10.63 6.28 -62.49
C THR A 13 11.82 5.37 -62.79
N GLY A 14 12.62 5.04 -61.77
CA GLY A 14 13.77 4.12 -61.91
C GLY A 14 14.86 4.58 -62.88
N GLY A 15 15.08 5.88 -63.03
CA GLY A 15 16.12 6.47 -63.89
C GLY A 15 15.66 6.81 -65.34
N PHE A 16 14.39 6.52 -65.66
CA PHE A 16 13.78 6.98 -66.92
C PHE A 16 12.94 8.23 -66.67
N VAL A 17 13.18 9.28 -67.38
CA VAL A 17 12.37 10.53 -67.36
C VAL A 17 11.30 10.38 -68.44
N ASN A 18 10.04 10.42 -68.02
CA ASN A 18 8.88 10.43 -68.87
C ASN A 18 8.24 11.85 -68.85
N HIS A 19 8.20 12.50 -69.99
CA HIS A 19 7.52 13.78 -70.16
C HIS A 19 6.03 13.54 -70.37
N ALA A 20 5.24 13.69 -69.34
CA ALA A 20 3.78 13.60 -69.38
C ALA A 20 3.14 14.85 -70.01
N LEU A 21 3.77 16.01 -69.80
CA LEU A 21 3.51 17.23 -70.58
C LEU A 21 4.83 17.80 -71.03
N ASP A 22 4.89 18.24 -72.31
CA ASP A 22 6.10 18.71 -72.97
C ASP A 22 5.80 20.07 -73.66
N HIS A 23 6.17 21.15 -72.96
CA HIS A 23 6.02 22.53 -73.45
C HIS A 23 4.59 22.92 -73.86
N VAL A 24 3.59 22.63 -73.00
CA VAL A 24 2.15 22.91 -73.28
C VAL A 24 1.84 24.35 -72.98
N SER A 25 1.32 25.05 -73.99
CA SER A 25 0.78 26.40 -73.87
C SER A 25 -0.65 26.46 -74.38
N ILE A 26 -1.59 26.88 -73.54
CA ILE A 26 -3.02 27.00 -73.90
C ILE A 26 -3.71 28.01 -73.01
N LYS A 27 -4.63 28.79 -73.55
CA LYS A 27 -5.52 29.73 -72.83
C LYS A 27 -6.95 29.21 -72.88
N PHE A 28 -7.72 29.45 -71.83
CA PHE A 28 -9.15 29.11 -71.74
C PHE A 28 -9.97 30.36 -71.44
N ARG A 29 -11.19 30.42 -72.01
CA ARG A 29 -12.19 31.45 -71.74
C ARG A 29 -12.87 31.20 -70.40
N ASP A 30 -13.47 32.24 -69.85
CA ASP A 30 -14.20 32.16 -68.57
C ASP A 30 -15.45 31.27 -68.62
N SER A 31 -16.06 31.13 -69.79
CA SER A 31 -17.16 30.24 -70.08
C SER A 31 -17.02 29.59 -71.44
N GLU A 32 -16.73 28.31 -71.43
CA GLU A 32 -16.66 27.47 -72.65
C GLU A 32 -16.70 25.97 -72.23
N PHE A 33 -17.05 25.11 -73.18
CA PHE A 33 -16.94 23.68 -73.01
C PHE A 33 -15.80 23.15 -73.86
N VAL A 34 -14.68 22.85 -73.18
CA VAL A 34 -13.46 22.35 -73.84
C VAL A 34 -13.35 20.87 -73.67
N ALA A 35 -13.24 20.09 -74.77
CA ALA A 35 -12.91 18.69 -74.73
C ALA A 35 -11.42 18.50 -75.07
N ILE A 36 -10.67 17.83 -74.19
CA ILE A 36 -9.31 17.41 -74.40
C ILE A 36 -9.31 15.96 -74.90
N LEU A 37 -8.99 15.75 -76.17
CA LEU A 37 -8.95 14.45 -76.83
C LEU A 37 -7.53 13.95 -77.01
N GLY A 38 -7.37 12.60 -76.91
CA GLY A 38 -6.08 11.95 -77.20
C GLY A 38 -6.07 10.50 -76.74
N PRO A 39 -5.10 9.68 -77.19
CA PRO A 39 -4.96 8.30 -76.78
C PRO A 39 -4.65 8.16 -75.28
N SER A 40 -4.79 6.97 -74.72
CA SER A 40 -4.41 6.70 -73.35
C SER A 40 -2.92 6.95 -73.14
N GLY A 41 -2.52 7.59 -72.05
CA GLY A 41 -1.14 7.97 -71.75
C GLY A 41 -0.64 9.25 -72.43
N SER A 42 -1.46 9.99 -73.21
CA SER A 42 -1.03 11.20 -73.93
C SER A 42 -0.85 12.46 -73.00
N GLY A 43 -1.06 12.37 -71.72
CA GLY A 43 -0.89 13.48 -70.76
C GLY A 43 -2.19 14.22 -70.36
N LYS A 44 -3.37 13.78 -70.86
CA LYS A 44 -4.68 14.43 -70.58
C LYS A 44 -5.03 14.62 -69.13
N THR A 45 -5.03 13.50 -68.38
CA THR A 45 -5.31 13.53 -66.94
C THR A 45 -4.26 14.30 -66.15
N THR A 46 -2.97 14.22 -66.59
CA THR A 46 -1.89 15.06 -66.01
C THR A 46 -2.14 16.54 -66.19
N MET A 47 -2.59 16.94 -67.39
CA MET A 47 -2.95 18.31 -67.65
C MET A 47 -4.13 18.78 -66.79
N LEU A 48 -5.16 17.96 -66.68
CA LEU A 48 -6.34 18.21 -65.84
C LEU A 48 -5.95 18.36 -64.38
N ASN A 49 -5.06 17.46 -63.86
CA ASN A 49 -4.58 17.49 -62.47
C ASN A 49 -3.73 18.74 -62.20
N ILE A 50 -2.92 19.24 -63.12
CA ILE A 50 -2.18 20.48 -63.01
C ILE A 50 -3.10 21.68 -62.97
N ILE A 51 -4.07 21.75 -63.89
CA ILE A 51 -5.11 22.81 -63.94
C ILE A 51 -5.85 22.84 -62.59
N GLY A 52 -6.20 21.68 -62.04
CA GLY A 52 -6.93 21.58 -60.78
C GLY A 52 -6.07 21.68 -59.51
N GLY A 53 -4.73 21.85 -59.67
CA GLY A 53 -3.83 21.94 -58.51
C GLY A 53 -3.68 20.67 -57.72
N LEU A 54 -3.95 19.50 -58.33
CA LEU A 54 -3.76 18.17 -57.70
C LEU A 54 -2.33 17.66 -57.93
N ASP A 55 -1.69 18.13 -59.01
CA ASP A 55 -0.29 17.92 -59.34
C ASP A 55 0.40 19.22 -59.69
N HIS A 56 1.72 19.28 -59.62
CA HIS A 56 2.54 20.44 -59.93
C HIS A 56 3.30 20.24 -61.22
N PHE A 57 3.50 21.33 -61.96
CA PHE A 57 4.35 21.29 -63.14
C PHE A 57 5.83 21.31 -62.73
N THR A 58 6.71 20.77 -63.63
CA THR A 58 8.17 20.73 -63.39
C THR A 58 8.79 22.06 -63.82
N SER A 59 8.31 22.64 -64.90
CA SER A 59 8.69 23.97 -65.38
C SER A 59 7.53 24.62 -66.15
N GLY A 60 7.62 25.88 -66.49
CA GLY A 60 6.57 26.68 -67.11
C GLY A 60 5.81 27.50 -66.05
N ASP A 61 4.58 27.90 -66.35
CA ASP A 61 3.69 28.64 -65.45
C ASP A 61 2.21 28.33 -65.72
N LEU A 62 1.44 28.28 -64.64
CA LEU A 62 -0.04 28.30 -64.68
C LEU A 62 -0.54 29.63 -64.17
N LEU A 63 -1.26 30.35 -64.96
CA LEU A 63 -1.88 31.61 -64.57
C LEU A 63 -3.40 31.40 -64.37
N ILE A 64 -3.90 31.87 -63.23
CA ILE A 64 -5.29 31.85 -62.86
C ILE A 64 -5.73 33.31 -62.69
N ASN A 65 -6.68 33.73 -63.53
CA ASN A 65 -7.11 35.15 -63.58
C ASN A 65 -5.94 36.13 -63.69
N GLY A 66 -4.91 35.77 -64.46
CA GLY A 66 -3.72 36.57 -64.67
C GLY A 66 -2.64 36.49 -63.58
N VAL A 67 -2.90 35.79 -62.50
CA VAL A 67 -1.95 35.61 -61.36
C VAL A 67 -1.19 34.30 -61.54
N SER A 68 0.16 34.36 -61.45
CA SER A 68 1.04 33.17 -61.50
C SER A 68 0.88 32.31 -60.27
N THR A 69 0.85 30.99 -60.49
CA THR A 69 0.76 30.00 -59.38
C THR A 69 2.10 29.56 -58.87
N LYS A 70 3.25 30.11 -59.38
CA LYS A 70 4.60 29.77 -58.90
C LYS A 70 4.80 30.08 -57.43
N ASP A 71 4.16 31.16 -56.94
CA ASP A 71 4.27 31.60 -55.55
C ASP A 71 3.17 31.03 -54.64
N TYR A 72 2.31 30.16 -55.15
CA TYR A 72 1.25 29.52 -54.37
C TYR A 72 1.83 28.58 -53.35
N ASN A 73 1.44 28.78 -52.07
CA ASN A 73 1.74 27.83 -51.01
C ASN A 73 0.58 26.78 -50.85
N ASP A 74 0.78 25.78 -50.02
CA ASP A 74 -0.21 24.72 -49.83
C ASP A 74 -1.61 25.25 -49.49
N LYS A 75 -1.72 26.41 -48.80
CA LYS A 75 -3.04 26.99 -48.39
C LYS A 75 -3.71 27.67 -49.59
N ASP A 76 -2.95 28.26 -50.49
CA ASP A 76 -3.48 28.90 -51.69
C ASP A 76 -4.03 27.84 -52.65
N TRP A 77 -3.30 26.73 -52.77
CA TRP A 77 -3.78 25.57 -53.53
C TRP A 77 -5.02 24.90 -52.90
N ASP A 78 -5.08 24.80 -51.54
CA ASP A 78 -6.27 24.28 -50.83
C ASP A 78 -7.46 25.20 -51.06
N ALA A 79 -7.31 26.50 -51.02
CA ALA A 79 -8.38 27.50 -51.30
C ALA A 79 -8.86 27.42 -52.74
N TYR A 80 -7.93 27.38 -53.71
CA TYR A 80 -8.22 27.22 -55.10
C TYR A 80 -9.05 25.97 -55.41
N ARG A 81 -8.62 24.81 -54.93
CA ARG A 81 -9.37 23.55 -55.08
C ARG A 81 -10.75 23.59 -54.47
N ASN A 82 -10.92 24.34 -53.34
CA ASN A 82 -12.17 24.37 -52.63
C ASN A 82 -13.17 25.33 -53.22
N HIS A 83 -12.72 26.50 -53.69
CA HIS A 83 -13.64 27.59 -54.12
C HIS A 83 -13.72 27.72 -55.62
N SER A 84 -12.58 27.56 -56.34
CA SER A 84 -12.57 27.86 -57.77
C SER A 84 -12.72 26.65 -58.68
N VAL A 85 -12.47 25.41 -58.16
CA VAL A 85 -12.49 24.18 -58.98
C VAL A 85 -13.48 23.16 -58.48
N GLY A 86 -14.30 22.62 -59.37
CA GLY A 86 -15.14 21.45 -59.12
C GLY A 86 -14.60 20.25 -59.90
N PHE A 87 -14.25 19.15 -59.18
CA PHE A 87 -13.74 17.93 -59.82
C PHE A 87 -14.83 16.89 -60.01
N VAL A 88 -14.97 16.35 -61.17
CA VAL A 88 -15.75 15.18 -61.56
C VAL A 88 -14.80 14.09 -61.98
N PHE A 89 -14.61 13.09 -61.15
CA PHE A 89 -13.67 12.02 -61.35
C PHE A 89 -14.28 10.84 -62.12
N GLN A 90 -13.48 10.12 -62.87
CA GLN A 90 -13.88 8.91 -63.61
C GLN A 90 -14.51 7.82 -62.69
N ALA A 91 -13.96 7.60 -61.51
CA ALA A 91 -14.38 6.58 -60.55
C ALA A 91 -15.38 7.07 -59.53
N TYR A 92 -16.18 8.12 -59.76
CA TYR A 92 -17.11 8.82 -58.87
C TYR A 92 -16.51 9.35 -57.54
N ASN A 93 -15.62 8.59 -56.94
CA ASN A 93 -14.92 8.92 -55.67
C ASN A 93 -15.88 9.44 -54.59
N LEU A 94 -16.97 8.65 -54.35
CA LEU A 94 -17.91 8.87 -53.25
C LEU A 94 -17.49 8.06 -52.03
N ILE A 95 -17.74 8.62 -50.84
CA ILE A 95 -17.51 7.96 -49.56
C ILE A 95 -18.66 6.98 -49.31
N GLY A 96 -18.40 5.68 -49.45
CA GLY A 96 -19.40 4.62 -49.51
C GLY A 96 -20.25 4.43 -48.25
N HIS A 97 -19.74 4.77 -47.06
CA HIS A 97 -20.47 4.67 -45.78
C HIS A 97 -21.37 5.89 -45.48
N GLN A 98 -21.18 7.02 -46.20
CA GLN A 98 -21.98 8.23 -46.08
C GLN A 98 -23.16 8.24 -47.03
N THR A 99 -24.22 9.00 -46.71
CA THR A 99 -25.33 9.25 -47.63
C THR A 99 -24.85 10.13 -48.77
N ILE A 100 -25.65 10.19 -49.88
CA ILE A 100 -25.32 11.06 -51.00
C ILE A 100 -25.42 12.53 -50.62
N LEU A 101 -26.37 12.90 -49.76
CA LEU A 101 -26.43 14.24 -49.19
C LEU A 101 -25.12 14.58 -48.45
N SER A 102 -24.65 13.69 -47.58
CA SER A 102 -23.41 13.92 -46.84
C SER A 102 -22.17 13.98 -47.76
N ASN A 103 -22.15 13.23 -48.87
CA ASN A 103 -21.08 13.31 -49.85
C ASN A 103 -21.07 14.68 -50.57
N VAL A 104 -22.23 15.27 -50.86
CA VAL A 104 -22.29 16.60 -51.44
C VAL A 104 -21.97 17.69 -50.40
N GLU A 105 -22.49 17.55 -49.15
CA GLU A 105 -22.17 18.49 -48.07
C GLU A 105 -20.67 18.56 -47.75
N LEU A 106 -19.89 17.54 -48.11
CA LEU A 106 -18.49 17.41 -47.71
C LEU A 106 -17.65 18.60 -48.24
N ALA A 107 -17.87 19.02 -49.49
CA ALA A 107 -17.19 20.18 -50.07
C ALA A 107 -17.49 21.47 -49.29
N LEU A 108 -18.73 21.69 -48.90
CA LEU A 108 -19.14 22.85 -48.10
C LEU A 108 -18.67 22.76 -46.65
N THR A 109 -18.47 21.53 -46.14
CA THR A 109 -17.91 21.30 -44.81
C THR A 109 -16.48 21.79 -44.73
N ILE A 110 -15.70 21.56 -45.76
CA ILE A 110 -14.31 21.99 -45.88
C ILE A 110 -14.23 23.53 -46.01
N SER A 111 -15.20 24.15 -46.74
CA SER A 111 -15.31 25.61 -46.87
C SER A 111 -15.77 26.31 -45.56
N GLY A 112 -16.13 25.55 -44.52
CA GLY A 112 -16.58 26.14 -43.24
C GLY A 112 -17.99 26.72 -43.24
N VAL A 113 -18.85 26.39 -44.24
CA VAL A 113 -20.24 26.81 -44.31
C VAL A 113 -21.03 26.29 -43.13
N SER A 114 -22.00 27.10 -42.62
CA SER A 114 -22.85 26.74 -41.51
C SER A 114 -23.64 25.44 -41.79
N ALA A 115 -23.95 24.65 -40.75
CA ALA A 115 -24.64 23.35 -40.93
C ALA A 115 -26.02 23.46 -41.62
N ALA A 116 -26.74 24.54 -41.36
CA ALA A 116 -28.06 24.80 -41.97
C ALA A 116 -27.95 25.13 -43.45
N ASP A 117 -27.08 26.11 -43.80
CA ASP A 117 -26.86 26.55 -45.17
C ASP A 117 -26.25 25.45 -46.03
N ARG A 118 -25.31 24.69 -45.44
CA ARG A 118 -24.65 23.54 -46.07
C ARG A 118 -25.65 22.49 -46.52
N LYS A 119 -26.59 22.12 -45.58
CA LYS A 119 -27.61 21.13 -45.90
C LYS A 119 -28.55 21.63 -47.02
N GLN A 120 -28.97 22.88 -46.96
CA GLN A 120 -29.88 23.45 -47.98
C GLN A 120 -29.18 23.48 -49.35
N ARG A 121 -27.97 24.05 -49.44
CA ARG A 121 -27.19 24.09 -50.68
C ARG A 121 -26.95 22.73 -51.31
N ALA A 122 -26.68 21.72 -50.45
CA ALA A 122 -26.49 20.36 -50.89
C ALA A 122 -27.81 19.74 -51.45
N ILE A 123 -28.94 20.03 -50.82
CA ILE A 123 -30.24 19.60 -51.33
C ILE A 123 -30.52 20.26 -52.70
N ASP A 124 -30.28 21.57 -52.81
CA ASP A 124 -30.46 22.31 -54.07
C ASP A 124 -29.56 21.79 -55.20
N ALA A 125 -28.32 21.41 -54.85
CA ALA A 125 -27.39 20.82 -55.83
C ALA A 125 -27.85 19.42 -56.28
N LEU A 126 -28.39 18.61 -55.37
CA LEU A 126 -28.97 17.28 -55.69
C LEU A 126 -30.27 17.41 -56.49
N GLU A 127 -31.05 18.45 -56.29
CA GLU A 127 -32.28 18.75 -57.05
C GLU A 127 -31.93 19.09 -58.51
N LYS A 128 -30.93 19.95 -58.74
CA LYS A 128 -30.41 20.29 -60.06
C LYS A 128 -30.00 19.10 -60.92
N VAL A 129 -29.49 18.02 -60.28
CA VAL A 129 -29.09 16.77 -60.94
C VAL A 129 -30.19 15.71 -60.93
N GLY A 130 -31.42 16.01 -60.42
CA GLY A 130 -32.54 15.13 -60.38
C GLY A 130 -32.47 13.98 -59.35
N LEU A 131 -31.77 14.19 -58.23
CA LEU A 131 -31.51 13.20 -57.19
C LEU A 131 -32.04 13.55 -55.81
N LYS A 132 -32.94 14.54 -55.70
CA LYS A 132 -33.52 15.00 -54.43
C LYS A 132 -34.14 13.86 -53.62
N ASP A 133 -34.90 12.98 -54.25
CA ASP A 133 -35.62 11.87 -53.62
C ASP A 133 -34.66 10.76 -53.12
N HIS A 134 -33.42 10.79 -53.57
CA HIS A 134 -32.39 9.81 -53.22
C HIS A 134 -31.39 10.29 -52.14
N MET A 135 -31.55 11.49 -51.59
CA MET A 135 -30.57 12.16 -50.72
C MET A 135 -30.13 11.34 -49.50
N ASN A 136 -30.97 10.44 -48.98
CA ASN A 136 -30.71 9.61 -47.83
C ASN A 136 -30.08 8.24 -48.19
N LYS A 137 -30.01 7.89 -49.49
CA LYS A 137 -29.37 6.63 -49.95
C LYS A 137 -27.86 6.71 -49.84
N LYS A 138 -27.21 5.56 -49.75
CA LYS A 138 -25.76 5.44 -49.85
C LYS A 138 -25.32 5.13 -51.28
N PRO A 139 -24.06 5.41 -51.66
CA PRO A 139 -23.56 5.15 -53.00
C PRO A 139 -23.82 3.72 -53.53
N ASN A 140 -23.68 2.72 -52.66
CA ASN A 140 -23.94 1.30 -53.08
C ASN A 140 -25.40 0.96 -53.36
N GLN A 141 -26.31 1.90 -53.17
CA GLN A 141 -27.74 1.78 -53.48
C GLN A 141 -28.14 2.56 -54.77
N LEU A 142 -27.17 3.05 -55.51
CA LEU A 142 -27.36 3.85 -56.70
C LEU A 142 -26.78 3.16 -57.96
N SER A 143 -27.31 3.47 -59.10
CA SER A 143 -26.73 3.11 -60.39
C SER A 143 -25.45 3.94 -60.70
N GLY A 144 -24.60 3.49 -61.64
CA GLY A 144 -23.41 4.21 -62.03
C GLY A 144 -23.70 5.65 -62.46
N GLY A 145 -24.72 5.89 -63.29
CA GLY A 145 -25.12 7.25 -63.71
C GLY A 145 -25.68 8.12 -62.61
N GLN A 146 -26.39 7.51 -61.65
CA GLN A 146 -26.83 8.23 -60.44
C GLN A 146 -25.63 8.64 -59.58
N MET A 147 -24.62 7.75 -59.39
CA MET A 147 -23.40 8.08 -58.66
C MET A 147 -22.59 9.20 -59.35
N GLN A 148 -22.57 9.22 -60.68
CA GLN A 148 -21.88 10.30 -61.47
C GLN A 148 -22.61 11.62 -61.25
N ARG A 149 -23.92 11.63 -61.33
CA ARG A 149 -24.73 12.83 -61.03
C ARG A 149 -24.51 13.37 -59.61
N VAL A 150 -24.31 12.50 -58.60
CA VAL A 150 -23.90 12.92 -57.23
C VAL A 150 -22.50 13.52 -57.26
N ALA A 151 -21.55 12.96 -58.01
CA ALA A 151 -20.22 13.52 -58.14
C ALA A 151 -20.22 14.94 -58.81
N ILE A 152 -21.09 15.12 -59.82
CA ILE A 152 -21.31 16.44 -60.45
C ILE A 152 -21.98 17.42 -59.44
N ALA A 153 -22.99 17.01 -58.73
CA ALA A 153 -23.63 17.84 -57.68
C ALA A 153 -22.61 18.29 -56.63
N ARG A 154 -21.71 17.34 -56.20
CA ARG A 154 -20.60 17.65 -55.27
C ARG A 154 -19.60 18.65 -55.86
N ALA A 155 -19.27 18.53 -57.15
CA ALA A 155 -18.39 19.48 -57.84
C ALA A 155 -19.02 20.89 -57.93
N LEU A 156 -20.32 21.00 -58.16
CA LEU A 156 -21.04 22.26 -58.34
C LEU A 156 -21.48 22.96 -57.07
N VAL A 157 -21.51 22.29 -55.92
CA VAL A 157 -22.14 22.80 -54.68
C VAL A 157 -21.43 24.05 -54.10
N ASN A 158 -20.11 24.23 -54.37
CA ASN A 158 -19.35 25.41 -53.99
C ASN A 158 -19.43 26.54 -55.01
N ASP A 159 -20.18 26.35 -56.08
CA ASP A 159 -20.32 27.30 -57.20
C ASP A 159 -18.97 27.66 -57.84
N PRO A 160 -18.18 26.67 -58.31
CA PRO A 160 -16.85 26.91 -58.84
C PRO A 160 -16.87 27.60 -60.20
N GLU A 161 -15.83 28.37 -60.51
CA GLU A 161 -15.61 29.00 -61.81
C GLU A 161 -15.18 27.98 -62.87
N ILE A 162 -14.52 26.89 -62.47
CA ILE A 162 -13.91 25.88 -63.34
C ILE A 162 -14.44 24.51 -62.95
N VAL A 163 -14.96 23.74 -63.91
CA VAL A 163 -15.32 22.34 -63.73
C VAL A 163 -14.40 21.47 -64.56
N LEU A 164 -13.71 20.58 -63.89
CA LEU A 164 -12.77 19.62 -64.48
C LEU A 164 -13.42 18.21 -64.47
N ALA A 165 -13.63 17.64 -65.62
CA ALA A 165 -14.26 16.33 -65.79
C ALA A 165 -13.31 15.32 -66.45
N ASP A 166 -12.88 14.34 -65.69
CA ASP A 166 -12.01 13.24 -66.20
C ASP A 166 -12.86 12.04 -66.62
N GLU A 167 -12.98 11.82 -67.92
CA GLU A 167 -13.79 10.76 -68.53
C GLU A 167 -15.17 10.54 -67.88
N PRO A 168 -16.03 11.59 -67.83
CA PRO A 168 -17.24 11.59 -67.02
C PRO A 168 -18.32 10.55 -67.47
N THR A 169 -18.20 10.02 -68.65
CA THR A 169 -19.07 8.99 -69.24
C THR A 169 -18.44 7.60 -69.41
N GLY A 170 -17.18 7.46 -69.09
CA GLY A 170 -16.38 6.25 -69.40
C GLY A 170 -16.87 4.95 -68.69
N ALA A 171 -17.65 5.05 -67.65
CA ALA A 171 -18.18 3.89 -66.91
C ALA A 171 -19.73 3.81 -67.01
N LEU A 172 -20.37 4.50 -67.99
CA LEU A 172 -21.81 4.60 -68.12
C LEU A 172 -22.33 4.00 -69.42
N ASP A 173 -23.60 3.59 -69.44
CA ASP A 173 -24.31 3.28 -70.63
C ASP A 173 -24.59 4.56 -71.46
N THR A 174 -24.86 4.38 -72.77
CA THR A 174 -24.97 5.47 -73.75
C THR A 174 -26.03 6.48 -73.39
N GLU A 175 -27.20 6.05 -72.92
CA GLU A 175 -28.31 6.95 -72.58
C GLU A 175 -28.00 7.80 -71.35
N THR A 176 -27.45 7.18 -70.33
CA THR A 176 -26.97 7.86 -69.13
C THR A 176 -25.80 8.79 -69.46
N GLY A 177 -24.91 8.41 -70.37
CA GLY A 177 -23.79 9.24 -70.82
C GLY A 177 -24.26 10.53 -71.48
N ILE A 178 -25.29 10.45 -72.35
CA ILE A 178 -25.91 11.60 -72.98
C ILE A 178 -26.50 12.56 -71.95
N GLN A 179 -27.22 12.07 -70.94
CA GLN A 179 -27.76 12.89 -69.84
C GLN A 179 -26.66 13.64 -69.07
N ILE A 180 -25.51 13.03 -68.86
CA ILE A 180 -24.37 13.66 -68.22
C ILE A 180 -23.75 14.74 -69.10
N MET A 181 -23.65 14.49 -70.39
CA MET A 181 -23.11 15.45 -71.34
C MET A 181 -24.02 16.68 -71.48
N GLU A 182 -25.35 16.50 -71.52
CA GLU A 182 -26.29 17.61 -71.52
C GLU A 182 -26.19 18.48 -70.24
N LEU A 183 -26.02 17.81 -69.07
CA LEU A 183 -25.82 18.53 -67.81
C LEU A 183 -24.53 19.34 -67.82
N LEU A 184 -23.43 18.80 -68.29
CA LEU A 184 -22.16 19.54 -68.39
C LEU A 184 -22.21 20.65 -69.41
N LYS A 185 -22.92 20.48 -70.54
CA LYS A 185 -23.20 21.54 -71.57
C LYS A 185 -24.03 22.67 -70.96
N GLU A 186 -24.98 22.36 -70.12
CA GLU A 186 -25.77 23.40 -69.42
C GLU A 186 -24.89 24.19 -68.46
N VAL A 187 -24.03 23.50 -67.68
CA VAL A 187 -23.07 24.11 -66.74
C VAL A 187 -22.06 24.97 -67.44
N SER A 188 -21.65 24.66 -68.69
CA SER A 188 -20.63 25.41 -69.42
C SER A 188 -21.12 26.77 -69.97
N LYS A 189 -22.42 27.11 -69.91
CA LYS A 189 -22.99 28.39 -70.28
C LYS A 189 -22.46 29.54 -69.44
N ASP A 190 -22.21 29.30 -68.18
CA ASP A 190 -21.84 30.29 -67.16
C ASP A 190 -20.42 30.14 -66.63
N ARG A 191 -19.72 29.05 -66.97
CA ARG A 191 -18.40 28.72 -66.39
C ARG A 191 -17.54 27.85 -67.32
N LEU A 192 -16.27 27.78 -67.07
CA LEU A 192 -15.34 26.93 -67.82
C LEU A 192 -15.54 25.48 -67.47
N VAL A 193 -15.87 24.62 -68.45
CA VAL A 193 -15.85 23.17 -68.32
C VAL A 193 -14.77 22.59 -69.17
N VAL A 194 -13.81 21.92 -68.56
CA VAL A 194 -12.72 21.21 -69.25
C VAL A 194 -12.93 19.69 -69.04
N MET A 195 -13.26 19.03 -70.11
CA MET A 195 -13.51 17.57 -70.12
C MET A 195 -12.36 16.84 -70.79
N VAL A 196 -11.87 15.81 -70.16
CA VAL A 196 -10.97 14.83 -70.81
C VAL A 196 -11.82 13.64 -71.27
N THR A 197 -11.66 13.24 -72.52
CA THR A 197 -12.33 12.06 -73.06
C THR A 197 -11.51 11.40 -74.11
N HIS A 198 -11.71 10.13 -74.36
CA HIS A 198 -11.18 9.36 -75.47
C HIS A 198 -12.22 9.10 -76.57
N ASN A 199 -13.49 9.59 -76.36
CA ASN A 199 -14.60 9.46 -77.34
C ASN A 199 -14.73 10.72 -78.18
N PRO A 200 -14.35 10.71 -79.45
CA PRO A 200 -14.40 11.86 -80.33
C PRO A 200 -15.85 12.27 -80.67
N GLU A 201 -16.79 11.33 -80.78
CA GLU A 201 -18.18 11.62 -81.11
C GLU A 201 -18.84 12.50 -80.02
N LEU A 202 -18.67 12.19 -78.75
CA LEU A 202 -19.15 13.01 -77.64
C LEU A 202 -18.50 14.40 -77.58
N ALA A 203 -17.19 14.47 -77.94
CA ALA A 203 -16.51 15.75 -77.99
C ALA A 203 -17.04 16.63 -79.11
N GLU A 204 -17.31 16.09 -80.32
CA GLU A 204 -17.82 16.87 -81.48
C GLU A 204 -19.24 17.32 -81.26
N GLU A 205 -20.05 16.54 -80.53
CA GLU A 205 -21.50 16.87 -80.37
C GLU A 205 -21.72 17.93 -79.27
N TYR A 206 -20.93 17.87 -78.16
CA TYR A 206 -21.22 18.65 -76.96
C TYR A 206 -20.24 19.78 -76.69
N ALA A 207 -18.93 19.66 -77.08
CA ALA A 207 -17.93 20.66 -76.78
C ALA A 207 -18.00 21.86 -77.77
N THR A 208 -17.73 23.06 -77.24
CA THR A 208 -17.61 24.26 -78.07
C THR A 208 -16.15 24.41 -78.56
N ARG A 209 -15.20 23.64 -78.03
CA ARG A 209 -13.80 23.64 -78.43
C ARG A 209 -13.18 22.28 -78.16
N ILE A 210 -12.41 21.79 -79.13
CA ILE A 210 -11.71 20.50 -79.03
C ILE A 210 -10.25 20.72 -79.13
N VAL A 211 -9.48 20.22 -78.15
CA VAL A 211 -8.04 20.26 -78.06
C VAL A 211 -7.46 18.85 -78.12
N SER A 212 -6.75 18.53 -79.14
CA SER A 212 -6.13 17.21 -79.32
C SER A 212 -4.71 17.23 -78.75
N ILE A 213 -4.44 16.22 -77.86
CA ILE A 213 -3.12 16.07 -77.20
C ILE A 213 -2.58 14.69 -77.50
N SER A 214 -1.29 14.61 -77.91
CA SER A 214 -0.54 13.38 -78.11
C SER A 214 0.89 13.56 -77.64
N ASP A 215 1.43 12.59 -76.97
CA ASP A 215 2.82 12.57 -76.46
C ASP A 215 3.16 13.81 -75.64
N GLY A 216 2.25 14.28 -74.80
CA GLY A 216 2.39 15.48 -73.99
C GLY A 216 2.33 16.79 -74.70
N LYS A 217 2.02 16.85 -76.02
CA LYS A 217 1.97 18.07 -76.79
C LYS A 217 0.61 18.31 -77.40
N ILE A 218 0.21 19.58 -77.50
CA ILE A 218 -1.02 19.95 -78.21
C ILE A 218 -0.77 19.81 -79.71
N LYS A 219 -1.61 19.06 -80.38
CA LYS A 219 -1.54 18.78 -81.83
C LYS A 219 -2.50 19.66 -82.61
N SER A 220 -3.67 19.90 -82.14
CA SER A 220 -4.66 20.75 -82.76
C SER A 220 -5.58 21.41 -81.74
N ASP A 221 -6.12 22.54 -82.06
CA ASP A 221 -7.07 23.33 -81.30
C ASP A 221 -8.08 23.89 -82.27
N THR A 222 -9.38 23.58 -82.08
CA THR A 222 -10.40 23.94 -83.06
C THR A 222 -10.86 25.41 -82.90
N ASN A 223 -10.61 26.06 -81.79
CA ASN A 223 -11.07 27.43 -81.53
C ASN A 223 -10.14 28.13 -80.51
N PRO A 224 -8.85 28.38 -80.90
CA PRO A 224 -7.88 28.91 -79.96
C PRO A 224 -8.26 30.35 -79.54
N VAL A 225 -7.91 30.77 -78.33
CA VAL A 225 -8.18 32.10 -77.76
C VAL A 225 -7.19 33.04 -78.36
N GLY A 226 -7.68 34.17 -78.99
CA GLY A 226 -6.88 35.22 -79.62
C GLY A 226 -6.17 36.10 -78.53
N ASP A 227 -5.04 36.69 -78.94
CA ASP A 227 -4.26 37.52 -77.99
C ASP A 227 -5.00 38.84 -77.57
N ASP A 228 -6.06 39.22 -78.32
CA ASP A 228 -6.81 40.44 -78.03
C ASP A 228 -8.01 40.23 -77.08
N GLU A 229 -8.32 39.03 -76.71
CA GLU A 229 -9.37 38.77 -75.74
C GLU A 229 -8.91 39.09 -74.32
N LYS A 230 -9.36 40.30 -73.82
CA LYS A 230 -9.05 40.71 -72.41
C LYS A 230 -9.65 39.86 -71.37
N SER A 231 -8.88 39.36 -70.44
CA SER A 231 -9.35 38.69 -69.21
C SER A 231 -9.96 39.74 -68.23
N ASN A 232 -11.08 39.40 -67.62
CA ASN A 232 -11.54 40.14 -66.45
C ASN A 232 -10.57 39.81 -65.30
N GLU A 233 -9.84 40.82 -64.82
CA GLU A 233 -8.98 40.68 -63.64
C GLU A 233 -9.85 40.59 -62.38
N SER A 234 -10.43 39.42 -62.16
CA SER A 234 -11.09 39.08 -60.87
C SER A 234 -10.03 38.55 -59.97
N GLY A 235 -9.75 39.23 -58.87
CA GLY A 235 -8.73 38.77 -57.90
C GLY A 235 -9.01 37.34 -57.37
N VAL A 236 -7.95 36.60 -57.11
CA VAL A 236 -8.03 35.25 -56.52
C VAL A 236 -8.79 35.30 -55.21
N CYS A 237 -9.83 34.47 -55.06
CA CYS A 237 -10.57 34.32 -53.80
C CYS A 237 -9.64 33.86 -52.65
N THR A 238 -9.30 34.74 -51.73
CA THR A 238 -8.50 34.49 -50.51
C THR A 238 -9.33 34.00 -49.30
N ASN A 239 -10.49 33.46 -49.53
CA ASN A 239 -11.31 32.97 -48.44
C ASN A 239 -10.62 31.82 -47.70
N LYS A 240 -10.45 31.98 -46.38
CA LYS A 240 -9.79 30.98 -45.53
C LYS A 240 -10.61 29.68 -45.50
N VAL A 241 -10.00 28.61 -45.94
CA VAL A 241 -10.54 27.25 -45.79
C VAL A 241 -10.28 26.82 -44.37
N GLY A 242 -11.34 26.57 -43.59
CA GLY A 242 -11.19 26.16 -42.18
C GLY A 242 -12.37 25.37 -41.68
N MET A 243 -12.15 24.14 -41.29
CA MET A 243 -13.12 23.30 -40.62
C MET A 243 -13.13 23.59 -39.11
N SER A 244 -14.29 23.78 -38.47
CA SER A 244 -14.37 23.97 -37.03
C SER A 244 -14.09 22.69 -36.27
N LEU A 245 -13.47 22.79 -35.07
CA LEU A 245 -13.23 21.65 -34.20
C LEU A 245 -14.48 20.84 -33.91
N GLY A 246 -15.63 21.49 -33.68
CA GLY A 246 -16.90 20.81 -33.46
C GLY A 246 -17.35 19.97 -34.65
N THR A 247 -17.07 20.45 -35.88
CA THR A 247 -17.34 19.71 -37.12
C THR A 247 -16.43 18.50 -37.27
N ALA A 248 -15.14 18.67 -36.91
CA ALA A 248 -14.17 17.57 -36.90
C ALA A 248 -14.57 16.48 -35.89
N PHE A 249 -15.01 16.85 -34.69
CA PHE A 249 -15.52 15.92 -33.68
C PHE A 249 -16.76 15.16 -34.18
N LYS A 250 -17.74 15.86 -34.79
CA LYS A 250 -18.96 15.24 -35.34
C LYS A 250 -18.64 14.24 -36.44
N LEU A 251 -17.72 14.59 -37.35
CA LEU A 251 -17.28 13.68 -38.42
C LEU A 251 -16.59 12.45 -37.82
N SER A 252 -15.68 12.64 -36.85
CA SER A 252 -14.99 11.55 -36.18
C SER A 252 -15.92 10.64 -35.41
N MET A 253 -16.90 11.19 -34.69
CA MET A 253 -17.90 10.40 -33.97
C MET A 253 -18.74 9.55 -34.95
N ASN A 254 -19.14 10.11 -36.09
CA ASN A 254 -19.87 9.35 -37.12
C ASN A 254 -19.01 8.21 -37.67
N ASN A 255 -17.74 8.47 -37.91
CA ASN A 255 -16.79 7.45 -38.38
C ASN A 255 -16.61 6.32 -37.38
N LEU A 256 -16.42 6.64 -36.07
CA LEU A 256 -16.34 5.66 -34.99
C LEU A 256 -17.58 4.79 -34.87
N ARG A 257 -18.78 5.39 -35.06
CA ARG A 257 -20.04 4.66 -35.06
C ARG A 257 -20.17 3.63 -36.19
N THR A 258 -19.50 3.82 -37.33
CA THR A 258 -19.51 2.85 -38.44
C THR A 258 -18.69 1.62 -38.17
N LYS A 259 -17.64 1.73 -37.32
CA LYS A 259 -16.70 0.65 -36.96
C LYS A 259 -16.77 0.32 -35.47
N LYS A 260 -17.98 0.16 -34.90
CA LYS A 260 -18.24 -0.01 -33.46
C LYS A 260 -17.36 -1.08 -32.80
N GLY A 261 -17.20 -2.25 -33.43
CA GLY A 261 -16.43 -3.34 -32.84
C GLY A 261 -14.96 -2.98 -32.59
N ARG A 262 -14.33 -2.32 -33.57
CA ARG A 262 -12.93 -1.84 -33.41
C ARG A 262 -12.84 -0.77 -32.34
N THR A 263 -13.74 0.19 -32.36
CA THR A 263 -13.77 1.31 -31.39
C THR A 263 -13.89 0.78 -29.95
N ILE A 264 -14.82 -0.16 -29.71
CA ILE A 264 -15.00 -0.78 -28.38
C ILE A 264 -13.74 -1.54 -27.96
N LEU A 265 -13.18 -2.37 -28.85
CA LEU A 265 -11.99 -3.15 -28.56
C LEU A 265 -10.79 -2.25 -28.18
N THR A 266 -10.63 -1.14 -28.94
CA THR A 266 -9.55 -0.17 -28.66
C THR A 266 -9.78 0.56 -27.32
N ALA A 267 -11.03 0.93 -27.04
CA ALA A 267 -11.39 1.58 -25.80
C ALA A 267 -11.19 0.67 -24.59
N VAL A 268 -11.57 -0.62 -24.69
CA VAL A 268 -11.32 -1.62 -23.64
C VAL A 268 -9.84 -1.86 -23.45
N ALA A 269 -9.07 -2.05 -24.52
CA ALA A 269 -7.62 -2.22 -24.42
C ALA A 269 -6.93 -1.01 -23.75
N GLY A 270 -7.40 0.20 -24.05
CA GLY A 270 -6.90 1.42 -23.40
C GLY A 270 -7.33 1.56 -21.94
N SER A 271 -8.48 0.98 -21.54
CA SER A 271 -8.98 1.08 -20.17
C SER A 271 -8.25 0.17 -19.18
N ILE A 272 -7.61 -0.92 -19.62
CA ILE A 272 -6.96 -1.91 -18.73
C ILE A 272 -5.92 -1.25 -17.82
N GLY A 273 -5.06 -0.38 -18.36
CA GLY A 273 -4.06 0.33 -17.56
C GLY A 273 -4.69 1.28 -16.53
N ILE A 274 -5.80 1.94 -16.89
CA ILE A 274 -6.51 2.86 -15.99
C ILE A 274 -7.19 2.10 -14.86
N VAL A 275 -7.83 0.96 -15.16
CA VAL A 275 -8.43 0.06 -14.15
C VAL A 275 -7.35 -0.42 -13.18
N GLY A 276 -6.20 -0.83 -13.67
CA GLY A 276 -5.09 -1.29 -12.84
C GLY A 276 -4.60 -0.22 -11.86
N ILE A 277 -4.42 1.03 -12.33
CA ILE A 277 -4.02 2.13 -11.45
C ILE A 277 -5.12 2.42 -10.42
N ALA A 278 -6.39 2.49 -10.84
CA ALA A 278 -7.49 2.77 -9.94
C ALA A 278 -7.55 1.75 -8.80
N LEU A 279 -7.47 0.45 -9.12
CA LEU A 279 -7.48 -0.62 -8.11
C LEU A 279 -6.29 -0.57 -7.16
N ILE A 280 -5.08 -0.28 -7.65
CA ILE A 280 -3.89 -0.21 -6.81
C ILE A 280 -3.98 0.99 -5.86
N LEU A 281 -4.38 2.16 -6.35
CA LEU A 281 -4.53 3.34 -5.52
C LEU A 281 -5.63 3.14 -4.47
N SER A 282 -6.76 2.56 -4.85
CA SER A 282 -7.84 2.25 -3.93
C SER A 282 -7.41 1.25 -2.86
N LEU A 283 -6.77 0.14 -3.24
CA LEU A 283 -6.25 -0.84 -2.29
C LEU A 283 -5.22 -0.22 -1.35
N SER A 284 -4.31 0.61 -1.87
CA SER A 284 -3.31 1.29 -1.03
C SER A 284 -3.95 2.25 -0.04
N THR A 285 -4.97 3.01 -0.47
CA THR A 285 -5.73 3.91 0.42
C THR A 285 -6.50 3.10 1.47
N ALA A 286 -7.21 2.05 1.06
CA ALA A 286 -7.97 1.21 1.98
C ALA A 286 -7.08 0.55 3.05
N VAL A 287 -5.89 0.08 2.67
CA VAL A 287 -4.93 -0.49 3.63
C VAL A 287 -4.40 0.59 4.57
N ASN A 288 -4.10 1.79 4.09
CA ASN A 288 -3.66 2.89 4.95
C ASN A 288 -4.79 3.31 5.92
N ASP A 289 -6.02 3.46 5.45
CA ASP A 289 -7.17 3.80 6.28
C ASP A 289 -7.47 2.71 7.32
N TYR A 290 -7.32 1.43 6.93
CA TYR A 290 -7.43 0.31 7.85
C TYR A 290 -6.32 0.33 8.90
N MET A 291 -5.09 0.62 8.51
CA MET A 291 -3.96 0.78 9.44
C MET A 291 -4.16 1.96 10.39
N ASP A 292 -4.65 3.10 9.90
CA ASP A 292 -4.98 4.25 10.75
C ASP A 292 -6.09 3.93 11.75
N THR A 293 -7.10 3.16 11.33
CA THR A 293 -8.17 2.71 12.22
C THR A 293 -7.65 1.70 13.25
N LEU A 294 -6.90 0.70 12.80
CA LEU A 294 -6.25 -0.27 13.68
C LEU A 294 -5.31 0.41 14.67
N GLN A 295 -4.56 1.39 14.21
CA GLN A 295 -3.68 2.18 15.06
C GLN A 295 -4.47 2.98 16.10
N LYS A 296 -5.57 3.64 15.77
CA LYS A 296 -6.42 4.37 16.71
C LYS A 296 -7.03 3.47 17.77
N ASP A 297 -7.54 2.32 17.35
CA ASP A 297 -8.11 1.33 18.26
C ASP A 297 -7.02 0.72 19.17
N THR A 298 -5.79 0.61 18.66
CA THR A 298 -4.65 0.05 19.39
C THR A 298 -4.05 1.05 20.37
N LEU A 299 -4.03 2.35 20.07
CA LEU A 299 -3.40 3.37 20.92
C LEU A 299 -4.06 3.54 22.29
N SER A 300 -5.39 3.45 22.34
CA SER A 300 -6.11 3.53 23.63
C SER A 300 -5.84 2.30 24.49
N SER A 301 -5.40 1.19 23.87
CA SER A 301 -5.17 -0.10 24.50
C SER A 301 -3.70 -0.37 24.84
N TYR A 302 -2.74 0.25 24.13
CA TYR A 302 -1.31 0.03 24.33
C TYR A 302 -0.60 1.33 24.68
N PRO A 303 -0.29 1.54 25.98
CA PRO A 303 0.48 2.68 26.43
C PRO A 303 1.91 2.65 25.89
N LEU A 304 2.60 3.79 25.95
CA LEU A 304 4.05 3.82 25.85
C LEU A 304 4.66 3.18 27.09
N MET A 305 5.21 1.96 26.94
CA MET A 305 5.81 1.22 28.06
C MET A 305 7.29 1.52 28.18
N ILE A 306 7.69 1.96 29.36
CA ILE A 306 9.09 2.23 29.73
C ILE A 306 9.47 1.29 30.85
N GLN A 307 10.28 0.29 30.55
CA GLN A 307 10.70 -0.74 31.50
C GLN A 307 12.04 -0.39 32.15
N SER A 308 12.29 -0.86 33.36
CA SER A 308 13.56 -0.69 34.05
C SER A 308 14.77 -1.29 33.32
N GLN A 309 14.51 -2.29 32.48
CA GLN A 309 15.50 -2.87 31.58
C GLN A 309 14.87 -3.02 30.19
N THR A 310 15.55 -2.54 29.17
CA THR A 310 15.12 -2.68 27.78
C THR A 310 16.25 -3.24 26.91
N VAL A 311 15.88 -3.89 25.81
CA VAL A 311 16.83 -4.41 24.84
C VAL A 311 16.97 -3.41 23.71
N ASP A 312 18.20 -3.08 23.35
CA ASP A 312 18.48 -2.23 22.20
C ASP A 312 18.13 -2.95 20.88
N LEU A 313 16.94 -2.68 20.36
CA LEU A 313 16.48 -3.24 19.08
C LEU A 313 17.24 -2.68 17.88
N SER A 314 17.92 -1.54 18.00
CA SER A 314 18.70 -0.96 16.90
C SER A 314 19.85 -1.87 16.51
N SER A 315 20.36 -2.64 17.47
CA SER A 315 21.37 -3.67 17.24
C SER A 315 20.85 -4.87 16.44
N ILE A 316 19.55 -5.16 16.49
CA ILE A 316 18.90 -6.27 15.78
C ILE A 316 18.60 -5.92 14.33
N THR A 317 18.11 -4.70 14.08
CA THR A 317 17.75 -4.25 12.72
C THR A 317 18.95 -4.03 11.82
N SER A 318 20.12 -3.71 12.39
CA SER A 318 21.36 -3.51 11.64
C SER A 318 22.13 -4.81 11.34
N SER A 319 21.89 -5.90 12.08
CA SER A 319 22.70 -7.12 12.03
C SER A 319 21.93 -8.40 11.65
N GLY A 320 20.60 -8.36 11.54
CA GLY A 320 19.77 -9.56 11.37
C GLY A 320 19.75 -10.45 12.63
N PHE A 321 18.89 -11.48 12.65
CA PHE A 321 18.74 -12.43 13.77
C PHE A 321 20.01 -13.27 14.09
N THR A 322 21.09 -13.07 13.35
CA THR A 322 22.42 -13.64 13.62
C THR A 322 23.40 -12.52 13.96
N SER A 323 23.23 -11.90 15.12
CA SER A 323 24.22 -10.93 15.60
C SER A 323 25.53 -11.65 15.94
N ASN A 324 26.53 -11.46 15.08
CA ASN A 324 27.89 -11.81 15.43
C ASN A 324 28.44 -10.68 16.34
N PRO A 325 28.67 -10.90 17.64
CA PRO A 325 29.16 -9.85 18.54
C PRO A 325 30.54 -9.33 18.12
N ASN A 326 31.14 -9.92 17.10
CA ASN A 326 32.41 -9.53 16.50
C ASN A 326 32.24 -8.87 15.10
N ALA A 327 31.02 -8.56 14.66
CA ALA A 327 30.79 -7.84 13.42
C ALA A 327 31.51 -6.47 13.45
N GLY A 328 32.43 -6.27 12.51
CA GLY A 328 33.28 -5.06 12.45
C GLY A 328 34.69 -5.20 13.01
N LYS A 329 35.06 -6.35 13.63
CA LYS A 329 36.43 -6.61 14.11
C LYS A 329 37.16 -7.51 13.10
N THR A 330 37.43 -6.99 11.92
CA THR A 330 38.02 -7.77 10.81
C THR A 330 39.55 -7.92 10.87
N ASP A 331 40.23 -7.09 11.65
CA ASP A 331 41.69 -7.10 11.79
C ASP A 331 42.15 -7.78 13.11
N ARG A 332 41.95 -9.10 13.19
CA ARG A 332 42.40 -9.89 14.34
C ARG A 332 43.24 -11.09 13.86
N ASP A 333 44.45 -11.20 14.34
CA ASP A 333 45.28 -12.38 14.17
C ASP A 333 44.96 -13.40 15.25
N GLY A 334 44.66 -14.64 14.87
CA GLY A 334 44.41 -15.75 15.79
C GLY A 334 42.97 -16.26 15.78
N ILE A 335 42.70 -17.31 16.59
CA ILE A 335 41.35 -17.90 16.76
C ILE A 335 40.75 -17.35 18.04
N TYR A 336 39.62 -16.70 17.91
CA TYR A 336 38.85 -16.12 19.02
C TYR A 336 37.60 -16.94 19.29
N GLY A 337 37.41 -17.36 20.54
CA GLY A 337 36.16 -17.97 20.97
C GLY A 337 35.08 -16.88 21.17
N SER A 338 33.86 -17.14 20.70
CA SER A 338 32.68 -16.37 21.07
C SER A 338 31.71 -17.26 21.85
N VAL A 339 31.18 -16.74 22.93
CA VAL A 339 30.09 -17.41 23.64
C VAL A 339 28.84 -17.17 22.80
N SER A 340 28.45 -18.21 22.04
CA SER A 340 27.15 -18.17 21.32
C SER A 340 26.03 -18.33 22.32
N GLY A 341 25.32 -17.30 22.57
CA GLY A 341 24.16 -17.23 23.47
C GLY A 341 23.66 -15.79 23.52
N LEU A 342 22.64 -15.57 24.27
CA LEU A 342 21.96 -14.27 24.50
C LEU A 342 22.85 -13.08 24.89
N SER A 343 24.18 -13.29 25.05
CA SER A 343 25.19 -12.26 25.36
C SER A 343 25.46 -11.24 24.23
N GLY A 344 24.69 -11.31 23.13
CA GLY A 344 24.77 -10.32 22.04
C GLY A 344 23.75 -9.16 22.16
N PHE A 345 22.82 -9.22 23.11
CA PHE A 345 21.85 -8.17 23.32
C PHE A 345 22.40 -7.15 24.33
N ASN A 346 22.40 -5.89 23.93
CA ASN A 346 22.75 -4.80 24.81
C ASN A 346 21.54 -4.49 25.70
N ILE A 347 21.59 -4.90 26.97
CA ILE A 347 20.56 -4.58 27.95
C ILE A 347 20.84 -3.19 28.49
N ILE A 348 19.96 -2.25 28.22
CA ILE A 348 20.02 -0.90 28.74
C ILE A 348 19.18 -0.85 30.02
N LYS A 349 19.73 -0.28 31.08
CA LYS A 349 19.00 -0.03 32.32
C LYS A 349 18.51 1.40 32.36
N ASN A 350 17.22 1.58 32.58
CA ASN A 350 16.58 2.86 32.74
C ASN A 350 16.51 3.26 34.23
N ASP A 351 16.80 4.51 34.53
CA ASP A 351 16.51 5.08 35.85
C ASP A 351 15.08 5.55 35.95
N LEU A 352 14.18 4.62 36.24
CA LEU A 352 12.77 4.93 36.39
C LEU A 352 12.45 5.76 37.63
N SER A 353 13.34 5.79 38.63
CA SER A 353 13.16 6.64 39.83
C SER A 353 13.26 8.12 39.52
N SER A 354 14.32 8.51 38.78
CA SER A 354 14.49 9.90 38.35
C SER A 354 13.40 10.32 37.36
N PHE A 355 13.05 9.43 36.45
CA PHE A 355 12.00 9.71 35.47
C PHE A 355 10.61 9.80 36.10
N LYS A 356 10.28 8.95 37.09
CA LYS A 356 9.05 9.05 37.86
C LYS A 356 8.92 10.41 38.54
N LYS A 357 9.99 10.91 39.16
CA LYS A 357 9.99 12.25 39.77
C LYS A 357 9.71 13.36 38.76
N TYR A 358 10.23 13.24 37.55
CA TYR A 358 9.95 14.16 36.45
C TYR A 358 8.49 14.08 35.98
N ILE A 359 7.91 12.86 35.90
CA ILE A 359 6.49 12.71 35.59
C ILE A 359 5.59 13.23 36.69
N ASP A 360 5.93 13.00 37.96
CA ASP A 360 5.11 13.41 39.10
C ASP A 360 5.24 14.94 39.41
N ASP A 361 6.20 15.63 38.79
CA ASP A 361 6.37 17.08 38.92
C ASP A 361 5.26 17.82 38.15
N PRO A 362 4.35 18.55 38.80
CA PRO A 362 3.25 19.25 38.14
C PRO A 362 3.68 20.28 37.09
N ASP A 363 4.90 20.78 37.19
CA ASP A 363 5.46 21.80 36.29
C ASP A 363 6.15 21.15 35.05
N SER A 364 6.19 19.83 34.98
CA SER A 364 6.77 19.09 33.85
C SER A 364 5.92 19.25 32.58
N ASN A 365 6.58 19.47 31.44
CA ASN A 365 5.91 19.62 30.15
C ASN A 365 5.28 18.32 29.64
N ILE A 366 5.59 17.15 30.22
CA ILE A 366 5.07 15.86 29.81
C ILE A 366 3.57 15.71 30.03
N HIS A 367 3.02 16.42 31.02
CA HIS A 367 1.61 16.33 31.40
C HIS A 367 0.62 16.70 30.29
N GLN A 368 1.02 17.61 29.39
CA GLN A 368 0.15 18.03 28.26
C GLN A 368 -0.09 16.95 27.23
N TYR A 369 0.72 15.88 27.25
CA TYR A 369 0.65 14.78 26.31
C TYR A 369 0.07 13.49 26.93
N ILE A 370 -0.15 13.50 28.25
CA ILE A 370 -0.77 12.38 28.95
C ILE A 370 -2.27 12.42 28.75
N GLY A 371 -2.82 11.32 28.20
CA GLY A 371 -4.24 11.17 27.92
C GLY A 371 -5.11 10.99 29.17
N GLU A 372 -6.41 10.77 28.94
CA GLU A 372 -7.41 10.59 30.02
C GLU A 372 -7.08 9.40 30.95
N ASN A 373 -6.46 8.35 30.43
CA ASN A 373 -6.08 7.18 31.20
C ASN A 373 -4.80 7.36 32.05
N GLY A 374 -4.13 8.51 31.94
CA GLY A 374 -3.05 8.91 32.82
C GLY A 374 -1.76 8.12 32.69
N VAL A 375 -1.10 7.87 33.80
CA VAL A 375 0.14 7.10 33.93
C VAL A 375 -0.10 5.97 34.92
N SER A 376 0.28 4.75 34.53
CA SER A 376 0.27 3.60 35.41
C SER A 376 1.70 3.18 35.75
N TYR A 377 1.95 2.98 37.04
CA TYR A 377 3.22 2.48 37.55
C TYR A 377 3.06 1.03 37.96
N GLU A 378 3.88 0.15 37.40
CA GLU A 378 3.98 -1.24 37.83
C GLU A 378 5.13 -1.40 38.82
N TYR A 379 4.88 -2.19 39.84
CA TYR A 379 5.88 -2.50 40.89
C TYR A 379 6.19 -3.97 40.91
N ASP A 380 7.39 -4.30 41.33
CA ASP A 380 7.78 -5.69 41.56
C ASP A 380 7.16 -6.17 42.87
N MET A 381 6.18 -7.02 42.74
CA MET A 381 5.48 -7.65 43.87
C MET A 381 5.73 -9.14 43.86
N THR A 382 6.12 -9.67 44.99
CA THR A 382 6.26 -11.11 45.19
C THR A 382 5.35 -11.55 46.33
N PHE A 383 4.52 -12.53 46.04
CA PHE A 383 3.56 -13.10 47.00
C PHE A 383 3.22 -14.53 46.61
N THR A 384 2.72 -15.29 47.61
CA THR A 384 2.11 -16.61 47.38
C THR A 384 0.61 -16.48 47.57
N VAL A 385 -0.19 -17.18 46.77
CA VAL A 385 -1.64 -17.23 46.91
C VAL A 385 -2.06 -18.67 47.16
N LEU A 386 -2.78 -18.90 48.28
CA LEU A 386 -3.37 -20.18 48.56
C LEU A 386 -4.84 -20.16 48.23
N SER A 387 -5.34 -21.26 47.66
CA SER A 387 -6.76 -21.51 47.50
C SER A 387 -7.07 -22.96 47.87
N LYS A 388 -8.35 -23.28 47.98
CA LYS A 388 -8.80 -24.67 48.11
C LYS A 388 -9.30 -25.20 46.80
N ASP A 389 -8.87 -26.39 46.46
CA ASP A 389 -9.46 -27.15 45.35
C ASP A 389 -10.88 -27.67 45.68
N SER A 390 -11.54 -28.37 44.76
CA SER A 390 -12.86 -28.97 44.96
C SER A 390 -12.88 -30.06 46.06
N ASN A 391 -11.74 -30.65 46.41
CA ASN A 391 -11.58 -31.60 47.48
C ASN A 391 -11.35 -30.91 48.84
N GLY A 392 -11.13 -29.60 48.87
CA GLY A 392 -10.86 -28.80 50.07
C GLY A 392 -9.40 -28.81 50.50
N GLU A 393 -8.48 -29.32 49.66
CA GLU A 393 -7.03 -29.28 49.86
C GLU A 393 -6.47 -27.92 49.43
N TYR A 394 -5.50 -27.40 50.18
CA TYR A 394 -4.83 -26.15 49.83
C TYR A 394 -3.84 -26.36 48.70
N ILE A 395 -3.92 -25.50 47.68
CA ILE A 395 -2.99 -25.44 46.56
C ILE A 395 -2.31 -24.05 46.49
N ASP A 396 -1.09 -24.03 46.00
CA ASP A 396 -0.43 -22.77 45.63
C ASP A 396 -0.97 -22.29 44.29
N SER A 397 -1.81 -21.25 44.36
CA SER A 397 -2.48 -20.65 43.21
C SER A 397 -1.61 -19.64 42.48
N ALA A 398 -0.48 -19.22 43.04
CA ALA A 398 0.40 -18.25 42.42
C ALA A 398 1.40 -18.89 41.42
N SER A 399 1.66 -20.19 41.59
CA SER A 399 2.62 -20.96 40.80
C SER A 399 1.91 -21.90 39.83
N SER A 400 2.20 -21.81 38.55
CA SER A 400 1.70 -22.79 37.58
C SER A 400 2.30 -24.16 37.85
N PRO A 401 1.50 -25.25 37.77
CA PRO A 401 2.03 -26.61 37.91
C PRO A 401 3.16 -26.75 36.88
N GLY A 402 4.30 -27.20 37.32
CA GLY A 402 5.53 -27.20 36.53
C GLY A 402 5.34 -27.88 35.21
N ASP A 403 5.27 -27.10 34.20
CA ASP A 403 5.42 -27.55 32.81
C ASP A 403 6.89 -27.96 32.63
N GLY A 404 7.16 -29.24 32.90
CA GLY A 404 8.44 -29.89 32.60
C GLY A 404 8.73 -29.95 31.09
N SER A 405 7.96 -29.29 30.29
CA SER A 405 8.06 -29.25 28.85
C SER A 405 9.18 -28.29 28.43
N THR A 406 10.16 -28.83 27.78
CA THR A 406 11.30 -28.13 27.13
C THR A 406 10.89 -27.16 26.02
N THR A 407 9.62 -27.00 25.72
CA THR A 407 9.07 -26.06 24.73
C THR A 407 8.95 -24.64 25.29
N SER A 408 9.00 -24.46 26.59
CA SER A 408 8.99 -23.19 27.29
C SER A 408 10.23 -22.32 27.02
N GLY A 409 11.35 -22.94 26.59
CA GLY A 409 12.61 -22.23 26.39
C GLY A 409 12.55 -21.06 25.42
N THR A 410 11.78 -21.18 24.34
CA THR A 410 11.68 -20.10 23.32
C THR A 410 10.71 -19.00 23.76
N LEU A 411 9.61 -19.34 24.42
CA LEU A 411 8.66 -18.37 24.98
C LEU A 411 9.23 -17.68 26.22
N THR A 412 9.91 -18.42 27.11
CA THR A 412 10.65 -17.85 28.25
C THR A 412 11.80 -16.98 27.78
N MET A 413 12.48 -17.37 26.68
CA MET A 413 13.52 -16.59 26.03
C MET A 413 12.97 -15.32 25.42
N MET A 414 11.78 -15.38 24.81
CA MET A 414 11.12 -14.25 24.22
C MET A 414 10.51 -13.32 25.29
N SER A 415 10.01 -13.84 26.39
CA SER A 415 9.54 -13.04 27.55
C SER A 415 10.71 -12.38 28.30
N SER A 416 11.86 -13.04 28.41
CA SER A 416 13.07 -12.42 28.96
C SER A 416 13.67 -11.35 28.01
N LEU A 417 13.51 -11.52 26.70
CA LEU A 417 13.87 -10.52 25.69
C LEU A 417 12.97 -9.28 25.78
N ILE A 418 11.71 -9.43 26.19
CA ILE A 418 10.74 -8.36 26.39
C ILE A 418 10.85 -7.72 27.80
N GLY A 419 11.90 -8.07 28.58
CA GLY A 419 12.14 -7.52 29.93
C GLY A 419 11.26 -8.12 31.02
N ARG A 420 10.51 -9.19 30.73
CA ARG A 420 9.80 -9.97 31.76
C ARG A 420 10.72 -11.07 32.28
N SER A 421 11.49 -10.75 33.31
CA SER A 421 12.18 -11.78 34.10
C SER A 421 11.16 -12.48 34.99
N ASN A 422 10.71 -13.63 34.57
CA ASN A 422 9.58 -14.35 35.17
C ASN A 422 10.02 -15.44 36.19
N THR A 423 11.05 -15.22 36.98
CA THR A 423 11.45 -16.25 37.94
C THR A 423 10.71 -16.21 39.28
N ASP A 424 10.03 -15.08 39.60
CA ASP A 424 9.38 -14.92 40.92
C ASP A 424 8.02 -14.18 40.86
N LYS A 425 7.43 -13.92 39.70
CA LYS A 425 6.12 -13.25 39.58
C LYS A 425 5.02 -14.24 39.36
N SER A 426 3.87 -14.02 40.03
CA SER A 426 2.66 -14.78 39.77
C SER A 426 2.24 -14.60 38.30
N THR A 427 2.02 -15.70 37.60
CA THR A 427 1.45 -15.73 36.25
C THR A 427 -0.08 -15.73 36.27
N ILE A 428 -0.69 -15.84 37.45
CA ILE A 428 -2.14 -16.01 37.64
C ILE A 428 -2.81 -14.74 38.17
N PHE A 429 -2.12 -13.97 39.00
CA PHE A 429 -2.66 -12.80 39.67
C PHE A 429 -1.82 -11.57 39.38
N ALA A 430 -2.46 -10.46 38.96
CA ALA A 430 -1.79 -9.18 38.74
C ALA A 430 -2.70 -7.99 39.07
N GLU A 431 -2.08 -6.81 39.29
CA GLU A 431 -2.81 -5.57 39.40
C GLU A 431 -3.39 -5.18 38.03
N ILE A 432 -4.71 -4.91 38.00
CA ILE A 432 -5.36 -4.35 36.81
C ILE A 432 -4.87 -2.91 36.66
N PRO A 433 -4.52 -2.45 35.41
CA PRO A 433 -4.18 -1.07 35.18
C PRO A 433 -5.20 -0.12 35.84
N PRO A 434 -4.77 0.73 36.79
CA PRO A 434 -5.67 1.59 37.52
C PRO A 434 -6.13 2.78 36.69
N ASP A 435 -7.20 3.44 37.12
CA ASP A 435 -7.56 4.78 36.65
C ASP A 435 -6.49 5.83 37.06
N ARG A 436 -6.61 7.04 36.51
CA ARG A 436 -5.66 8.12 36.75
C ARG A 436 -5.48 8.46 38.26
N GLU A 437 -6.52 8.29 39.05
CA GLU A 437 -6.52 8.59 40.48
C GLU A 437 -6.13 7.38 41.34
N ARG A 438 -5.88 6.21 40.72
CA ARG A 438 -5.61 4.92 41.36
C ARG A 438 -6.74 4.46 42.31
N THR A 439 -7.96 4.85 42.02
CA THR A 439 -9.14 4.53 42.86
C THR A 439 -9.96 3.37 42.30
N GLY A 440 -9.82 3.06 41.00
CA GLY A 440 -10.58 2.07 40.29
C GLY A 440 -9.82 1.44 39.13
N VAL A 441 -10.57 0.82 38.23
CA VAL A 441 -10.05 0.20 37.01
C VAL A 441 -10.02 1.21 35.87
N ASN A 442 -8.98 1.17 35.06
CA ASN A 442 -8.82 2.02 33.89
C ASN A 442 -10.00 1.87 32.92
N ALA A 443 -10.46 2.98 32.32
CA ALA A 443 -11.58 2.99 31.38
C ALA A 443 -11.34 2.08 30.16
N THR A 444 -10.12 2.01 29.64
CA THR A 444 -9.77 1.13 28.51
C THR A 444 -9.99 -0.35 28.85
N MET A 445 -9.67 -0.75 30.10
CA MET A 445 -9.92 -2.10 30.56
C MET A 445 -11.42 -2.38 30.63
N ILE A 446 -12.20 -1.44 31.13
CA ILE A 446 -13.67 -1.59 31.21
C ILE A 446 -14.28 -1.67 29.79
N ASP A 447 -13.81 -0.86 28.88
CA ASP A 447 -14.30 -0.82 27.49
C ASP A 447 -13.89 -2.04 26.68
N GLY A 448 -12.73 -2.65 26.98
CA GLY A 448 -12.21 -3.84 26.28
C GLY A 448 -12.89 -5.15 26.65
N TYR A 449 -13.67 -5.19 27.72
CA TYR A 449 -14.27 -6.41 28.26
C TYR A 449 -15.76 -6.26 28.52
N ASP A 450 -16.51 -7.33 28.31
CA ASP A 450 -17.91 -7.45 28.71
C ASP A 450 -18.01 -8.17 30.06
N VAL A 451 -18.79 -7.63 31.00
CA VAL A 451 -19.09 -8.32 32.26
C VAL A 451 -20.05 -9.45 31.95
N VAL A 452 -19.58 -10.69 32.13
CA VAL A 452 -20.39 -11.89 31.90
C VAL A 452 -21.27 -12.17 33.10
N ASP A 453 -20.70 -12.07 34.32
CA ASP A 453 -21.41 -12.19 35.56
C ASP A 453 -20.71 -11.41 36.67
N GLY A 454 -21.47 -10.97 37.70
CA GLY A 454 -20.92 -10.19 38.81
C GLY A 454 -20.63 -8.72 38.49
N LYS A 455 -19.51 -8.21 38.96
CA LYS A 455 -19.10 -6.79 38.84
C LYS A 455 -17.58 -6.61 38.75
N TRP A 456 -17.13 -5.46 38.31
CA TRP A 456 -15.72 -5.04 38.44
C TRP A 456 -15.33 -4.89 39.93
N PRO A 457 -14.09 -5.20 40.33
CA PRO A 457 -13.61 -5.07 41.70
C PRO A 457 -13.47 -3.58 42.07
N THR A 458 -13.84 -3.23 43.28
CA THR A 458 -13.79 -1.86 43.81
C THR A 458 -13.02 -1.74 45.13
N GLU A 459 -12.91 -2.87 45.85
CA GLU A 459 -12.23 -2.93 47.16
C GLU A 459 -10.93 -3.73 47.09
N TYR A 460 -10.03 -3.56 48.07
CA TYR A 460 -8.75 -4.25 48.11
C TYR A 460 -8.88 -5.80 48.12
N ASN A 461 -9.97 -6.33 48.70
CA ASN A 461 -10.19 -7.74 48.82
C ASN A 461 -11.13 -8.31 47.72
N GLU A 462 -11.23 -7.60 46.61
CA GLU A 462 -12.03 -8.01 45.45
C GLU A 462 -11.11 -8.24 44.25
N ALA A 463 -11.39 -9.25 43.44
CA ALA A 463 -10.72 -9.56 42.19
C ALA A 463 -11.73 -9.96 41.10
N VAL A 464 -11.32 -9.97 39.86
CA VAL A 464 -12.11 -10.34 38.68
C VAL A 464 -11.38 -11.40 37.85
N LEU A 465 -12.14 -12.38 37.34
CA LEU A 465 -11.62 -13.36 36.40
C LEU A 465 -11.75 -12.86 34.97
N PHE A 466 -10.66 -12.90 34.21
CA PHE A 466 -10.58 -12.57 32.79
C PHE A 466 -10.67 -13.84 31.94
N LEU A 467 -11.60 -13.85 31.01
CA LEU A 467 -11.73 -14.87 29.98
C LEU A 467 -11.33 -14.30 28.61
N ASP A 468 -10.84 -15.16 27.75
CA ASP A 468 -10.61 -14.79 26.37
C ASP A 468 -11.93 -14.57 25.57
N GLU A 469 -11.84 -14.27 24.28
CA GLU A 469 -13.01 -14.08 23.41
C GLU A 469 -13.85 -15.35 23.21
N THR A 470 -13.32 -16.52 23.57
CA THR A 470 -14.00 -17.81 23.47
C THR A 470 -14.56 -18.30 24.80
N ASN A 471 -14.53 -17.48 25.87
CA ASN A 471 -14.87 -17.83 27.25
C ASN A 471 -13.93 -18.88 27.86
N SER A 472 -12.64 -18.87 27.46
CA SER A 472 -11.69 -19.91 27.87
C SER A 472 -10.59 -19.36 28.77
N ILE A 473 -10.04 -20.22 29.59
CA ILE A 473 -8.76 -20.11 30.30
C ILE A 473 -7.98 -21.40 30.05
N THR A 474 -6.68 -21.39 30.25
CA THR A 474 -5.87 -22.61 30.11
C THR A 474 -6.15 -23.62 31.24
N LEU A 475 -5.90 -24.90 30.97
CA LEU A 475 -6.06 -25.95 31.98
C LEU A 475 -5.15 -25.68 33.20
N ALA A 476 -3.93 -25.22 33.00
CA ALA A 476 -3.02 -24.84 34.07
C ALA A 476 -3.57 -23.70 34.92
N GLN A 477 -4.17 -22.66 34.28
CA GLN A 477 -4.84 -21.59 35.00
C GLN A 477 -6.03 -22.09 35.81
N ALA A 478 -6.85 -22.99 35.23
CA ALA A 478 -7.98 -23.58 35.93
C ALA A 478 -7.56 -24.40 37.19
N TYR A 479 -6.46 -25.15 37.08
CA TYR A 479 -5.85 -25.84 38.23
C TYR A 479 -5.40 -24.84 39.30
N CYS A 480 -4.63 -23.83 38.93
CA CYS A 480 -4.17 -22.81 39.89
C CYS A 480 -5.30 -22.06 40.57
N LEU A 481 -6.42 -21.91 39.88
CA LEU A 481 -7.62 -21.30 40.46
C LEU A 481 -8.44 -22.30 41.35
N GLY A 482 -8.00 -23.56 41.43
CA GLY A 482 -8.70 -24.61 42.19
C GLY A 482 -10.06 -24.95 41.59
N LEU A 483 -10.22 -24.81 40.27
CA LEU A 483 -11.43 -25.16 39.53
C LEU A 483 -11.39 -26.62 39.06
N VAL A 484 -10.19 -27.21 38.99
CA VAL A 484 -9.94 -28.62 38.70
C VAL A 484 -8.97 -29.16 39.74
N THR A 485 -9.11 -30.43 40.09
CA THR A 485 -8.18 -31.15 41.00
C THR A 485 -6.93 -31.59 40.23
N GLN A 486 -5.88 -32.02 40.96
CA GLN A 486 -4.68 -32.61 40.36
C GLN A 486 -5.02 -33.84 39.51
N ASP A 487 -5.88 -34.71 39.99
CA ASP A 487 -6.25 -35.92 39.25
C ASP A 487 -7.01 -35.58 37.94
N GLU A 488 -7.90 -34.59 37.98
CA GLU A 488 -8.58 -34.07 36.78
C GLU A 488 -7.61 -33.40 35.81
N TYR A 489 -6.67 -32.60 36.35
CA TYR A 489 -5.63 -31.97 35.54
C TYR A 489 -4.82 -33.02 34.78
N ASP A 490 -4.34 -34.05 35.46
CA ASP A 490 -3.53 -35.14 34.87
C ASP A 490 -4.35 -35.96 33.85
N ASP A 491 -5.65 -36.19 34.13
CA ASP A 491 -6.56 -36.90 33.24
C ASP A 491 -6.85 -36.11 31.96
N TYR A 492 -7.09 -34.79 32.05
CA TYR A 492 -7.27 -33.92 30.90
C TYR A 492 -5.98 -33.74 30.11
N ALA A 493 -4.85 -33.52 30.79
CA ALA A 493 -3.54 -33.37 30.12
C ALA A 493 -3.12 -34.66 29.39
N GLY A 494 -3.48 -35.83 29.92
CA GLY A 494 -3.22 -37.14 29.31
C GLY A 494 -4.17 -37.51 28.15
N LYS A 495 -5.33 -36.88 28.06
CA LYS A 495 -6.33 -37.10 26.99
C LYS A 495 -6.24 -36.12 25.85
N ALA A 496 -5.39 -35.12 25.91
CA ALA A 496 -5.21 -34.13 24.86
C ALA A 496 -4.72 -34.77 23.56
N ASP A 497 -5.65 -35.46 22.88
CA ASP A 497 -5.48 -35.76 21.46
C ASP A 497 -5.58 -34.44 20.68
N VAL A 498 -4.67 -34.24 19.78
CA VAL A 498 -4.25 -32.98 19.19
C VAL A 498 -5.35 -32.18 18.43
N ASP A 499 -6.56 -32.69 18.32
CA ASP A 499 -7.60 -32.15 17.44
C ASP A 499 -8.85 -31.53 18.11
N THR A 500 -9.01 -31.60 19.44
CA THR A 500 -10.18 -30.98 20.11
C THR A 500 -9.83 -30.51 21.51
N GLY A 501 -9.22 -29.34 21.60
CA GLY A 501 -8.80 -28.75 22.88
C GLY A 501 -9.90 -28.17 23.76
N ASP A 502 -11.17 -28.25 23.39
CA ASP A 502 -12.27 -27.65 24.14
C ASP A 502 -12.96 -28.68 25.05
N PHE A 503 -12.85 -28.48 26.36
CA PHE A 503 -13.63 -29.16 27.34
C PHE A 503 -14.19 -28.13 28.33
N GLN A 504 -15.43 -28.40 28.79
CA GLN A 504 -16.09 -27.50 29.72
C GLN A 504 -15.60 -27.81 31.16
N ILE A 505 -14.93 -26.81 31.79
CA ILE A 505 -14.44 -26.92 33.17
C ILE A 505 -15.57 -26.70 34.14
N ILE A 506 -16.36 -25.64 34.00
CA ILE A 506 -17.51 -25.27 34.81
C ILE A 506 -18.68 -24.89 33.91
N SER A 507 -19.89 -25.06 34.38
CA SER A 507 -21.11 -24.70 33.65
C SER A 507 -21.83 -23.48 34.20
N ASP A 508 -21.51 -23.07 35.44
CA ASP A 508 -22.11 -21.94 36.12
C ASP A 508 -21.04 -21.05 36.76
N TYR A 509 -21.00 -19.78 36.39
CA TYR A 509 -20.05 -18.81 36.94
C TYR A 509 -20.20 -18.60 38.47
N SER A 510 -21.33 -18.98 39.06
CA SER A 510 -21.52 -18.94 40.52
C SER A 510 -20.51 -19.83 41.26
N GLU A 511 -19.89 -20.81 40.61
CA GLU A 511 -18.82 -21.64 41.20
C GLU A 511 -17.50 -20.87 41.38
N VAL A 512 -17.30 -19.81 40.60
CA VAL A 512 -16.11 -18.94 40.64
C VAL A 512 -16.37 -17.68 41.47
N ILE A 513 -17.59 -17.10 41.34
CA ILE A 513 -17.94 -15.87 42.05
C ILE A 513 -18.11 -16.21 43.54
N GLY A 514 -17.36 -15.51 44.37
CA GLY A 514 -17.33 -15.70 45.81
C GLY A 514 -16.28 -16.70 46.29
N LYS A 515 -15.55 -17.38 45.42
CA LYS A 515 -14.42 -18.23 45.77
C LYS A 515 -13.35 -17.42 46.46
N GLU A 516 -12.85 -17.87 47.59
CA GLU A 516 -11.88 -17.17 48.42
C GLU A 516 -10.46 -17.64 48.14
N TYR A 517 -9.55 -16.68 48.12
CA TYR A 517 -8.12 -16.85 47.99
C TYR A 517 -7.39 -16.11 49.12
N TYR A 518 -6.21 -16.60 49.46
CA TYR A 518 -5.42 -16.10 50.60
C TYR A 518 -4.04 -15.69 50.12
N MET A 519 -3.83 -14.37 49.92
CA MET A 519 -2.57 -13.84 49.50
C MET A 519 -1.62 -13.60 50.66
N ILE A 520 -0.42 -14.15 50.58
CA ILE A 520 0.60 -14.05 51.64
C ILE A 520 1.79 -13.27 51.07
N PRO A 521 2.04 -12.06 51.57
CA PRO A 521 3.24 -11.28 51.16
C PRO A 521 4.53 -12.04 51.51
N THR A 522 5.53 -11.93 50.63
CA THR A 522 6.79 -12.72 50.77
C THR A 522 7.50 -12.44 52.07
N CYS A 523 7.43 -11.23 52.64
CA CYS A 523 8.04 -10.88 53.93
C CYS A 523 7.54 -11.72 55.09
N GLU A 524 6.31 -12.28 55.03
CA GLU A 524 5.73 -13.06 56.08
C GLU A 524 6.34 -14.50 56.20
N PHE A 525 7.05 -14.95 55.15
CA PHE A 525 7.79 -16.22 55.18
C PHE A 525 9.15 -16.15 55.85
N TYR A 526 9.59 -14.94 56.26
CA TYR A 526 10.88 -14.75 56.88
C TYR A 526 10.75 -14.88 58.40
N LYS A 527 11.57 -15.76 59.02
CA LYS A 527 11.65 -15.98 60.45
C LYS A 527 13.01 -15.53 60.98
N SER A 528 13.04 -14.97 62.19
CA SER A 528 14.27 -14.53 62.82
C SER A 528 15.11 -15.76 63.25
N SER A 529 16.38 -15.74 62.90
CA SER A 529 17.40 -16.74 63.37
C SER A 529 17.87 -16.48 64.80
N GLY A 530 17.43 -15.39 65.44
CA GLY A 530 17.82 -15.02 66.81
C GLY A 530 19.19 -14.31 66.90
N ASN A 531 19.94 -14.19 65.84
CA ASN A 531 21.26 -13.59 65.76
C ASN A 531 21.27 -12.25 64.95
N GLY A 532 20.10 -11.72 64.64
CA GLY A 532 19.93 -10.54 63.82
C GLY A 532 19.83 -10.81 62.31
N THR A 533 19.80 -12.05 61.90
CA THR A 533 19.50 -12.48 60.54
C THR A 533 18.11 -13.14 60.45
N PHE A 534 17.61 -13.23 59.24
CA PHE A 534 16.33 -13.83 58.91
C PHE A 534 16.51 -14.85 57.79
N TYR A 535 15.77 -15.94 57.85
CA TYR A 535 15.74 -16.97 56.82
C TYR A 535 14.33 -17.15 56.27
N LYS A 536 14.19 -17.47 54.99
CA LYS A 536 12.92 -17.76 54.35
C LYS A 536 12.55 -19.24 54.65
N GLU A 537 11.35 -19.46 55.19
CA GLU A 537 10.86 -20.82 55.38
C GLU A 537 10.55 -21.46 54.02
N SER A 538 10.91 -22.74 53.86
CA SER A 538 10.69 -23.44 52.60
C SER A 538 9.19 -23.72 52.39
N LEU A 539 8.69 -23.34 51.22
CA LEU A 539 7.29 -23.57 50.85
C LEU A 539 6.90 -25.08 50.76
N THR A 540 7.88 -25.97 50.66
CA THR A 540 7.67 -27.42 50.63
C THR A 540 7.46 -28.06 51.98
N SER A 541 7.79 -27.36 53.04
CA SER A 541 7.75 -27.87 54.42
C SER A 541 6.88 -27.07 55.37
N PHE A 542 6.20 -26.01 54.93
CA PHE A 542 5.40 -25.15 55.77
C PHE A 542 3.97 -25.74 55.97
N ASN A 543 3.44 -25.60 57.17
CA ASN A 543 2.03 -25.85 57.41
C ASN A 543 1.21 -24.65 56.92
N GLN A 544 0.45 -24.86 55.86
CA GLN A 544 -0.35 -23.82 55.19
C GLN A 544 -1.34 -23.13 56.19
N GLU A 545 -1.88 -23.84 57.16
CA GLU A 545 -2.78 -23.26 58.13
C GLU A 545 -2.12 -22.20 59.01
N ASP A 546 -0.81 -22.32 59.30
CA ASP A 546 -0.06 -21.37 60.16
C ASP A 546 0.08 -19.97 59.52
N TYR A 547 -0.16 -19.83 58.20
CA TYR A 547 -0.04 -18.59 57.46
C TYR A 547 -1.37 -17.96 57.09
N LEU A 548 -2.50 -18.62 57.31
CA LEU A 548 -3.81 -18.07 57.02
C LEU A 548 -4.10 -16.80 57.83
N ASP A 549 -3.70 -16.77 59.10
CA ASP A 549 -3.85 -15.58 59.96
C ASP A 549 -2.98 -14.39 59.51
N LYS A 550 -1.97 -14.64 58.70
CA LYS A 550 -1.06 -13.61 58.11
C LYS A 550 -1.41 -13.27 56.67
N SER A 551 -2.38 -13.97 56.08
CA SER A 551 -2.80 -13.77 54.70
C SER A 551 -3.82 -12.64 54.56
N ILE A 552 -3.91 -12.13 53.37
CA ILE A 552 -4.96 -11.19 52.93
C ILE A 552 -6.02 -12.01 52.22
N PRO A 553 -7.18 -12.20 52.82
CA PRO A 553 -8.27 -12.93 52.15
C PRO A 553 -8.92 -12.02 51.10
N PHE A 554 -9.11 -12.54 49.91
CA PHE A 554 -9.81 -11.85 48.83
C PHE A 554 -10.68 -12.84 48.04
N LYS A 555 -11.61 -12.32 47.23
CA LYS A 555 -12.55 -13.16 46.48
C LYS A 555 -12.76 -12.61 45.06
N ILE A 556 -13.06 -13.50 44.12
CA ILE A 556 -13.52 -13.15 42.79
C ILE A 556 -14.97 -12.63 42.90
N VAL A 557 -15.22 -11.40 42.43
CA VAL A 557 -16.55 -10.74 42.49
C VAL A 557 -17.18 -10.58 41.11
N GLY A 558 -16.47 -10.94 40.05
CA GLY A 558 -16.98 -10.88 38.68
C GLY A 558 -16.16 -11.70 37.72
N VAL A 559 -16.76 -11.96 36.57
CA VAL A 559 -16.15 -12.63 35.41
C VAL A 559 -16.35 -11.72 34.24
N VAL A 560 -15.25 -11.41 33.53
CA VAL A 560 -15.25 -10.55 32.36
C VAL A 560 -14.67 -11.29 31.17
N LYS A 561 -15.20 -11.00 29.97
CA LYS A 561 -14.82 -11.61 28.71
C LYS A 561 -14.25 -10.57 27.78
N SER A 562 -13.14 -10.88 27.12
CA SER A 562 -12.58 -10.02 26.08
C SER A 562 -13.55 -9.84 24.91
N LYS A 563 -13.74 -8.62 24.42
CA LYS A 563 -14.56 -8.30 23.24
C LYS A 563 -13.93 -8.71 21.93
N GLY A 564 -12.68 -9.14 21.92
CA GLY A 564 -11.99 -9.72 20.77
C GLY A 564 -11.91 -8.85 19.52
N LYS A 565 -12.35 -7.61 19.56
CA LYS A 565 -12.32 -6.73 18.39
C LYS A 565 -10.99 -5.96 18.33
N ASN A 566 -10.20 -6.27 17.29
CA ASN A 566 -9.08 -5.44 16.81
C ASN A 566 -7.97 -5.12 17.80
N GLY A 567 -7.47 -6.14 18.55
CA GLY A 567 -6.27 -5.96 19.35
C GLY A 567 -6.48 -5.15 20.64
N GLY A 568 -7.69 -5.17 21.19
CA GLY A 568 -7.96 -4.61 22.51
C GLY A 568 -7.00 -5.20 23.54
N SER A 569 -6.56 -4.38 24.50
CA SER A 569 -5.62 -4.75 25.55
C SER A 569 -6.04 -6.07 26.18
N THR A 570 -5.31 -7.12 25.88
CA THR A 570 -5.46 -8.37 26.60
C THR A 570 -4.72 -8.24 27.91
N PHE A 571 -5.45 -8.35 29.00
CA PHE A 571 -4.86 -8.54 30.31
C PHE A 571 -4.32 -9.98 30.35
N ASP A 572 -3.00 -10.11 30.40
CA ASP A 572 -2.33 -11.39 30.18
C ASP A 572 -2.47 -12.39 31.35
N THR A 573 -2.98 -11.95 32.51
CA THR A 573 -3.20 -12.77 33.69
C THR A 573 -4.67 -13.09 33.88
N PRO A 574 -5.04 -14.32 34.28
CA PRO A 574 -6.44 -14.69 34.40
C PRO A 574 -7.17 -14.00 35.54
N VAL A 575 -6.50 -13.54 36.60
CA VAL A 575 -7.14 -12.85 37.73
C VAL A 575 -6.51 -11.50 37.97
N GLY A 576 -7.35 -10.48 37.99
CA GLY A 576 -6.93 -9.11 38.24
C GLY A 576 -7.52 -8.58 39.55
N PHE A 577 -6.70 -7.82 40.31
CA PHE A 577 -7.09 -7.09 41.50
C PHE A 577 -6.79 -5.60 41.35
N THR A 578 -7.38 -4.78 42.20
CA THR A 578 -7.21 -3.31 42.11
C THR A 578 -5.91 -2.85 42.78
N SER A 579 -5.45 -1.64 42.43
CA SER A 579 -4.31 -0.97 43.07
C SER A 579 -4.43 -0.82 44.60
N LYS A 580 -5.65 -0.85 45.13
CA LYS A 580 -5.89 -0.86 46.56
C LYS A 580 -5.32 -2.10 47.27
N MET A 581 -5.30 -3.27 46.57
CA MET A 581 -4.63 -4.47 47.09
C MET A 581 -3.13 -4.24 47.18
N THR A 582 -2.51 -3.66 46.15
CA THR A 582 -1.08 -3.30 46.15
C THR A 582 -0.73 -2.36 47.31
N ASP A 583 -1.55 -1.34 47.52
CA ASP A 583 -1.38 -0.43 48.65
C ASP A 583 -1.54 -1.11 50.01
N HIS A 584 -2.45 -2.10 50.12
CA HIS A 584 -2.63 -2.89 51.30
C HIS A 584 -1.44 -3.84 51.60
N ILE A 585 -0.88 -4.48 50.55
CA ILE A 585 0.33 -5.27 50.64
C ILE A 585 1.49 -4.42 51.13
N TYR A 586 1.69 -3.22 50.52
CA TYR A 586 2.72 -2.29 50.93
C TYR A 586 2.62 -1.90 52.41
N ASP A 587 1.39 -1.69 52.89
CA ASP A 587 1.16 -1.35 54.32
C ASP A 587 1.54 -2.51 55.26
N ILE A 588 1.36 -3.77 54.84
CA ILE A 588 1.79 -4.95 55.60
C ILE A 588 3.30 -5.07 55.59
N GLU A 589 3.92 -5.02 54.40
CA GLU A 589 5.37 -5.09 54.22
C GLU A 589 6.10 -4.03 55.02
N SER A 590 5.63 -2.80 55.00
CA SER A 590 6.23 -1.70 55.75
C SER A 590 6.20 -1.88 57.28
N LYS A 591 5.31 -2.75 57.77
CA LYS A 591 5.20 -3.11 59.22
C LYS A 591 5.92 -4.38 59.55
N SER A 592 6.35 -5.19 58.59
CA SER A 592 7.02 -6.46 58.79
C SER A 592 8.35 -6.29 59.54
N GLU A 593 8.64 -7.23 60.46
CA GLU A 593 9.84 -7.23 61.30
C GLU A 593 11.12 -7.35 60.45
N VAL A 594 11.14 -8.21 59.45
CA VAL A 594 12.33 -8.43 58.59
C VAL A 594 12.58 -7.21 57.69
N VAL A 595 11.52 -6.56 57.17
CA VAL A 595 11.64 -5.36 56.32
C VAL A 595 12.18 -4.20 57.14
N LYS A 596 11.64 -3.96 58.34
CA LYS A 596 12.15 -2.97 59.26
C LYS A 596 13.62 -3.23 59.65
N ALA A 597 13.95 -4.46 59.95
CA ALA A 597 15.35 -4.84 60.27
C ALA A 597 16.30 -4.51 59.13
N GLN A 598 15.86 -4.73 57.83
CA GLN A 598 16.67 -4.35 56.67
C GLN A 598 16.72 -2.84 56.50
N MET A 599 15.60 -2.11 56.69
CA MET A 599 15.59 -0.66 56.55
C MET A 599 16.50 0.00 57.59
N ASP A 600 16.56 -0.55 58.78
CA ASP A 600 17.46 -0.09 59.86
C ASP A 600 18.92 -0.47 59.61
N ASN A 601 19.20 -1.45 58.74
CA ASN A 601 20.56 -1.90 58.41
C ASN A 601 20.87 -1.71 56.92
N THR A 602 21.40 -0.53 56.58
CA THR A 602 21.75 -0.19 55.21
C THR A 602 23.11 -0.70 54.72
N GLU A 603 23.92 -1.25 55.65
CA GLU A 603 25.30 -1.73 55.35
C GLU A 603 25.36 -3.23 55.10
N LYS A 604 24.46 -4.01 55.70
CA LYS A 604 24.46 -5.48 55.63
C LYS A 604 23.10 -6.02 55.32
N SER A 605 23.09 -7.12 54.57
CA SER A 605 21.87 -7.89 54.30
C SER A 605 21.40 -8.62 55.55
N VAL A 606 20.13 -8.45 55.95
CA VAL A 606 19.57 -9.21 57.08
C VAL A 606 19.28 -10.70 56.68
N ILE A 607 19.33 -11.01 55.40
CA ILE A 607 19.14 -12.40 54.89
C ILE A 607 20.46 -13.16 55.00
N THR A 608 21.54 -12.60 54.55
CA THR A 608 22.85 -13.26 54.49
C THR A 608 23.77 -12.88 55.64
N GLY A 609 23.49 -11.81 56.39
CA GLY A 609 24.33 -11.26 57.45
C GLY A 609 25.62 -10.59 56.94
N THR A 610 25.80 -10.52 55.62
CA THR A 610 27.01 -10.04 54.96
C THR A 610 26.92 -8.59 54.55
N LYS A 611 28.04 -7.88 54.43
CA LYS A 611 28.10 -6.51 53.92
C LYS A 611 27.72 -6.46 52.43
N PHE A 612 27.10 -5.36 52.02
CA PHE A 612 26.83 -5.09 50.61
C PHE A 612 28.09 -4.68 49.85
N ASN A 613 28.11 -4.92 48.53
CA ASN A 613 29.16 -4.48 47.59
C ASN A 613 30.58 -4.96 47.94
N VAL A 614 30.69 -6.22 48.37
CA VAL A 614 32.01 -6.86 48.67
C VAL A 614 32.80 -7.07 47.36
N THR A 615 34.00 -6.50 47.26
CA THR A 615 34.79 -6.49 46.03
C THR A 615 36.04 -7.41 46.08
N THR A 616 36.74 -7.50 47.25
CA THR A 616 37.96 -8.31 47.39
C THR A 616 37.63 -9.78 47.59
N ASN A 617 38.53 -10.68 47.18
CA ASN A 617 38.36 -12.11 47.39
C ASN A 617 38.44 -12.48 48.88
N GLU A 618 39.24 -11.79 49.65
CA GLU A 618 39.36 -11.98 51.11
C GLU A 618 38.03 -11.70 51.80
N ASP A 619 37.41 -10.55 51.46
CA ASP A 619 36.12 -10.14 52.02
C ASP A 619 35.00 -11.11 51.59
N LYS A 620 35.04 -11.62 50.34
CA LYS A 620 34.09 -12.62 49.82
C LYS A 620 34.17 -13.93 50.55
N ILE A 621 35.40 -14.39 50.88
CA ILE A 621 35.65 -15.59 51.65
C ILE A 621 35.10 -15.40 53.09
N GLU A 622 35.40 -14.25 53.72
CA GLU A 622 34.89 -13.95 55.04
C GLU A 622 33.34 -13.89 55.06
N ALA A 623 32.73 -13.25 54.05
CA ALA A 623 31.29 -13.21 53.87
C ALA A 623 30.69 -14.63 53.70
N ALA A 624 31.31 -15.51 52.93
CA ALA A 624 30.84 -16.89 52.75
C ALA A 624 30.92 -17.69 54.06
N LYS A 625 32.00 -17.55 54.82
CA LYS A 625 32.12 -18.18 56.17
C LYS A 625 31.05 -17.65 57.12
N GLY A 626 30.84 -16.34 57.15
CA GLY A 626 29.83 -15.71 57.99
C GLY A 626 28.42 -16.18 57.65
N TYR A 627 28.10 -16.26 56.34
CA TYR A 627 26.80 -16.77 55.86
C TYR A 627 26.57 -18.21 56.29
N LEU A 628 27.49 -19.11 56.01
CA LEU A 628 27.34 -20.54 56.35
C LEU A 628 27.15 -20.76 57.86
N LYS A 629 27.86 -19.96 58.71
CA LYS A 629 27.67 -20.01 60.17
C LYS A 629 26.32 -19.49 60.64
N ALA A 630 25.78 -18.49 59.92
CA ALA A 630 24.54 -17.86 60.29
C ALA A 630 23.28 -18.63 59.82
N LEU A 631 23.43 -19.66 58.99
CA LEU A 631 22.32 -20.50 58.54
C LEU A 631 21.66 -21.24 59.73
N PRO A 632 20.31 -21.39 59.75
CA PRO A 632 19.64 -22.22 60.68
C PRO A 632 20.01 -23.71 60.48
N ASP A 633 19.92 -24.52 61.55
CA ASP A 633 20.40 -25.89 61.52
C ASP A 633 19.74 -26.74 60.41
N SER A 634 18.45 -26.51 60.13
CA SER A 634 17.73 -27.17 59.05
C SER A 634 18.32 -26.88 57.65
N GLU A 635 18.84 -25.68 57.43
CA GLU A 635 19.43 -25.26 56.15
C GLU A 635 20.93 -25.63 56.08
N LYS A 636 21.61 -25.72 57.20
CA LYS A 636 23.00 -26.18 57.27
C LYS A 636 23.12 -27.61 56.74
N VAL A 637 22.16 -28.48 57.03
CA VAL A 637 22.15 -29.90 56.57
C VAL A 637 22.09 -29.95 55.04
N SER A 638 21.15 -29.25 54.44
CA SER A 638 20.99 -29.19 52.96
C SER A 638 22.18 -28.51 52.28
N THR A 639 22.62 -27.36 52.82
CA THR A 639 23.73 -26.60 52.30
C THR A 639 25.03 -27.35 52.37
N TYR A 640 25.31 -28.04 53.49
CA TYR A 640 26.49 -28.90 53.62
C TYR A 640 26.55 -29.97 52.51
N THR A 641 25.42 -30.63 52.27
CA THR A 641 25.37 -31.66 51.23
C THR A 641 25.66 -31.09 49.83
N LEU A 642 25.14 -29.92 49.52
CA LEU A 642 25.36 -29.24 48.23
C LEU A 642 26.79 -28.72 48.07
N VAL A 643 27.36 -28.12 49.12
CA VAL A 643 28.72 -27.61 49.13
C VAL A 643 29.73 -28.78 48.98
N MET A 644 29.54 -29.87 49.73
CA MET A 644 30.41 -31.05 49.64
C MET A 644 30.26 -31.82 48.34
N ALA A 645 29.06 -31.88 47.75
CA ALA A 645 28.83 -32.46 46.42
C ALA A 645 29.57 -31.66 45.33
N SER A 646 29.74 -30.37 45.53
CA SER A 646 30.45 -29.47 44.60
C SER A 646 31.98 -29.53 44.72
N SER A 647 32.53 -29.87 45.89
CA SER A 647 33.96 -29.84 46.16
C SER A 647 34.68 -31.20 45.97
N GLN A 648 34.03 -32.33 46.21
CA GLN A 648 34.72 -33.64 46.21
C GLN A 648 34.01 -34.78 45.47
N GLY A 649 33.01 -34.55 44.68
CA GLY A 649 32.26 -35.62 44.00
C GLY A 649 31.36 -36.44 44.96
N GLN A 650 30.16 -36.79 44.50
CA GLN A 650 29.07 -37.42 45.27
C GLN A 650 29.45 -38.71 46.10
N GLN A 651 30.53 -39.38 45.75
CA GLN A 651 30.98 -40.61 46.43
C GLN A 651 31.71 -40.34 47.73
N ALA A 652 32.41 -39.23 47.88
CA ALA A 652 33.15 -38.93 49.08
C ALA A 652 32.27 -38.38 50.22
N ALA A 653 31.24 -37.62 49.88
CA ALA A 653 30.28 -37.04 50.84
C ALA A 653 29.45 -38.14 51.55
N SER A 654 28.96 -39.13 50.78
CA SER A 654 28.20 -40.24 51.35
C SER A 654 29.02 -41.22 52.18
N GLN A 655 30.31 -41.38 51.89
CA GLN A 655 31.21 -42.25 52.71
C GLN A 655 31.68 -41.57 54.00
N SER A 656 31.86 -40.23 53.98
CA SER A 656 32.24 -39.52 55.21
C SER A 656 31.06 -39.41 56.18
N ALA A 657 29.84 -39.24 55.71
CA ALA A 657 28.63 -39.25 56.56
C ALA A 657 28.36 -40.58 57.21
N ALA A 658 28.53 -41.71 56.51
CA ALA A 658 28.38 -43.05 57.03
C ALA A 658 29.50 -43.44 58.03
N ALA A 659 30.71 -42.93 57.86
CA ALA A 659 31.84 -43.16 58.79
C ALA A 659 31.67 -42.33 60.09
N GLN A 660 31.12 -41.13 60.03
CA GLN A 660 30.88 -40.27 61.19
C GLN A 660 29.73 -40.79 62.06
N GLN A 661 28.72 -41.39 61.44
CA GLN A 661 27.60 -42.02 62.18
C GLN A 661 28.02 -43.18 63.10
N GLN A 662 29.15 -43.80 62.78
CA GLN A 662 29.72 -44.84 63.63
C GLN A 662 30.59 -44.28 64.79
N MET A 663 31.00 -43.01 64.76
CA MET A 663 31.91 -42.42 65.73
C MET A 663 31.28 -41.67 66.90
N MET A 664 30.01 -41.28 66.83
CA MET A 664 29.30 -40.55 67.92
C MET A 664 27.93 -41.16 68.24
N PRO A 665 27.83 -42.13 69.11
CA PRO A 665 26.55 -42.69 69.49
C PRO A 665 25.76 -41.70 70.35
N GLY A 666 24.61 -41.26 69.82
CA GLY A 666 23.64 -40.39 70.56
C GLY A 666 23.35 -39.02 69.97
N MET A 667 23.98 -38.67 68.89
CA MET A 667 23.64 -37.47 68.09
C MET A 667 22.68 -37.84 66.96
N SER A 668 21.74 -36.96 66.65
CA SER A 668 20.90 -37.07 65.45
C SER A 668 21.72 -36.91 64.16
N TYR A 669 21.26 -37.42 63.03
CA TYR A 669 21.90 -37.20 61.73
C TYR A 669 22.04 -35.71 61.39
N GLU A 670 21.00 -34.91 61.71
CA GLU A 670 20.96 -33.49 61.52
C GLU A 670 22.03 -32.75 62.36
N ASP A 671 22.10 -33.02 63.67
CA ASP A 671 23.15 -32.43 64.58
C ASP A 671 24.55 -32.76 64.11
N MET A 672 24.76 -33.95 63.56
CA MET A 672 26.05 -34.33 63.01
C MET A 672 26.42 -33.56 61.75
N MET A 673 25.47 -33.32 60.85
CA MET A 673 25.73 -32.58 59.61
C MET A 673 25.96 -31.08 59.89
N VAL A 674 25.23 -30.53 60.86
CA VAL A 674 25.43 -29.14 61.34
C VAL A 674 26.86 -29.00 61.93
N ALA A 675 27.26 -29.89 62.83
CA ALA A 675 28.60 -29.91 63.41
C ALA A 675 29.72 -30.10 62.35
N ALA A 676 29.47 -30.94 61.36
CA ALA A 676 30.36 -31.12 60.24
C ALA A 676 30.56 -29.89 59.38
N LEU A 677 29.46 -29.14 59.06
CA LEU A 677 29.56 -27.89 58.32
C LEU A 677 30.34 -26.86 59.16
N ASP A 678 29.99 -26.67 60.40
CA ASP A 678 30.67 -25.67 61.26
C ASP A 678 32.19 -26.00 61.43
N ASN A 679 32.53 -27.26 61.61
CA ASN A 679 33.95 -27.68 61.64
C ASN A 679 34.66 -27.46 60.30
N TRP A 680 34.00 -27.77 59.19
CA TRP A 680 34.57 -27.53 57.87
C TRP A 680 34.80 -26.03 57.60
N VAL A 681 33.83 -25.18 57.94
CA VAL A 681 33.97 -23.71 57.77
C VAL A 681 35.14 -23.16 58.57
N ASP A 682 35.33 -23.69 59.82
CA ASP A 682 36.36 -23.20 60.76
C ASP A 682 37.76 -23.71 60.44
N ASN A 683 37.91 -24.95 60.00
CA ASN A 683 39.18 -25.64 59.98
C ASN A 683 39.59 -26.23 58.61
N GLU A 684 38.67 -26.53 57.72
CA GLU A 684 38.93 -27.37 56.55
C GLU A 684 38.52 -26.68 55.22
N SER A 685 37.85 -25.51 55.28
CA SER A 685 37.37 -24.85 54.12
C SER A 685 38.48 -24.33 53.19
N ASP A 686 38.32 -24.56 51.88
CA ASP A 686 39.20 -24.01 50.86
C ASP A 686 38.58 -22.74 50.23
N ASP A 687 39.47 -21.86 49.78
CA ASP A 687 39.09 -20.54 49.26
C ASP A 687 38.25 -20.63 47.99
N ASP A 688 38.52 -21.62 47.10
CA ASP A 688 37.77 -21.79 45.84
C ASP A 688 36.32 -22.19 46.09
N THR A 689 36.09 -23.11 47.06
CA THR A 689 34.76 -23.53 47.46
C THR A 689 34.02 -22.36 48.12
N LEU A 690 34.68 -21.60 48.99
CA LEU A 690 34.08 -20.42 49.65
C LEU A 690 33.76 -19.31 48.64
N LEU A 691 34.60 -19.06 47.66
CA LEU A 691 34.31 -18.11 46.58
C LEU A 691 33.12 -18.59 45.72
N LYS A 692 32.94 -19.89 45.53
CA LYS A 692 31.80 -20.47 44.85
C LYS A 692 30.52 -20.30 45.68
N VAL A 693 30.59 -20.57 46.98
CA VAL A 693 29.47 -20.32 47.92
C VAL A 693 29.09 -18.84 47.86
N TYR A 694 30.09 -17.94 47.91
CA TYR A 694 29.82 -16.51 47.78
C TYR A 694 29.06 -16.21 46.47
N LYS A 695 29.55 -16.72 45.34
CA LYS A 695 28.98 -16.50 44.03
C LYS A 695 27.53 -17.04 43.94
N ASP A 696 27.31 -18.27 44.43
CA ASP A 696 26.07 -19.00 44.18
C ASP A 696 24.96 -18.60 45.21
N TYR A 697 25.30 -18.21 46.44
CA TYR A 697 24.36 -17.94 47.50
C TYR A 697 24.31 -16.49 48.00
N ILE A 698 25.38 -15.75 47.89
CA ILE A 698 25.47 -14.36 48.39
C ILE A 698 25.43 -13.40 47.21
N GLY A 699 26.34 -13.57 46.24
CA GLY A 699 26.47 -12.71 45.06
C GLY A 699 26.81 -11.26 45.42
N ASN A 700 26.84 -10.40 44.43
CA ASN A 700 26.98 -8.95 44.63
C ASN A 700 25.58 -8.31 44.87
N THR A 701 24.89 -8.74 45.93
CA THR A 701 23.59 -8.18 46.28
C THR A 701 23.74 -6.76 46.84
N THR A 702 22.85 -5.90 46.47
CA THR A 702 22.72 -4.54 47.00
C THR A 702 21.65 -4.47 48.10
N TYR A 703 21.60 -3.34 48.78
CA TYR A 703 20.54 -3.07 49.74
C TYR A 703 19.15 -3.17 49.08
N GLU A 704 19.03 -2.60 47.89
CA GLU A 704 17.79 -2.61 47.09
C GLU A 704 17.41 -4.03 46.66
N ASP A 705 18.39 -4.83 46.19
CA ASP A 705 18.13 -6.22 45.79
C ASP A 705 17.61 -7.05 46.96
N THR A 706 18.10 -6.74 48.19
CA THR A 706 17.67 -7.43 49.40
C THR A 706 16.22 -7.03 49.75
N LEU A 707 15.86 -5.75 49.64
CA LEU A 707 14.48 -5.32 49.85
C LEU A 707 13.52 -5.99 48.85
N VAL A 708 13.91 -6.10 47.58
CA VAL A 708 13.13 -6.82 46.56
C VAL A 708 12.97 -8.29 46.92
N LYS A 709 14.05 -8.97 47.40
CA LYS A 709 13.96 -10.36 47.86
C LYS A 709 13.04 -10.54 49.06
N LEU A 710 12.91 -9.51 49.90
CA LEU A 710 11.96 -9.50 51.02
C LEU A 710 10.52 -9.24 50.55
N GLY A 711 10.33 -8.99 49.29
CA GLY A 711 9.03 -8.67 48.68
C GLY A 711 8.65 -7.20 48.76
N THR A 712 9.52 -6.30 49.20
CA THR A 712 9.15 -4.91 49.49
C THR A 712 8.87 -4.11 48.22
N ILE A 713 7.72 -3.51 48.16
CA ILE A 713 7.31 -2.59 47.09
C ILE A 713 7.99 -1.24 47.31
N ASN A 714 8.83 -0.83 46.37
CA ASN A 714 9.40 0.52 46.39
C ASN A 714 8.59 1.45 45.48
N LYS A 715 7.70 2.28 46.06
CA LYS A 715 6.84 3.20 45.31
C LYS A 715 7.61 4.27 44.54
N ASP A 716 8.85 4.56 44.90
CA ASP A 716 9.70 5.53 44.18
C ASP A 716 10.46 4.90 43.02
N ARG A 717 10.45 3.56 42.89
CA ARG A 717 11.18 2.84 41.86
C ARG A 717 10.26 1.79 41.20
N PRO A 718 9.42 2.20 40.27
CA PRO A 718 8.60 1.28 39.51
C PRO A 718 9.48 0.38 38.61
N THR A 719 8.99 -0.79 38.24
CA THR A 719 9.62 -1.68 37.26
C THR A 719 9.23 -1.37 35.83
N SER A 720 8.04 -0.78 35.67
CA SER A 720 7.52 -0.26 34.40
C SER A 720 6.70 1.01 34.63
N ILE A 721 6.79 1.92 33.67
CA ILE A 721 5.96 3.12 33.60
C ILE A 721 5.19 3.04 32.30
N ASN A 722 3.87 3.02 32.39
CA ASN A 722 2.97 2.93 31.24
C ASN A 722 2.26 4.28 31.11
N ILE A 723 2.51 5.01 30.01
CA ILE A 723 1.94 6.33 29.74
C ILE A 723 0.91 6.19 28.63
N TYR A 724 -0.34 6.54 28.91
CA TYR A 724 -1.44 6.50 27.95
C TYR A 724 -1.58 7.85 27.25
N THR A 725 -1.83 7.81 25.95
CA THR A 725 -2.05 9.02 25.11
C THR A 725 -3.36 8.86 24.35
N ASP A 726 -4.03 9.98 24.07
CA ASP A 726 -5.35 9.98 23.41
C ASP A 726 -5.24 9.99 21.87
N SER A 727 -4.04 10.25 21.32
CA SER A 727 -3.81 10.30 19.88
C SER A 727 -2.35 9.97 19.54
N PHE A 728 -2.10 9.62 18.26
CA PHE A 728 -0.73 9.44 17.75
C PHE A 728 0.09 10.72 17.82
N GLU A 729 -0.53 11.85 17.51
CA GLU A 729 0.15 13.15 17.60
C GLU A 729 0.62 13.40 19.03
N ALA A 730 -0.24 13.16 20.03
CA ALA A 730 0.14 13.24 21.44
C ALA A 730 1.22 12.22 21.83
N LYS A 731 1.21 11.02 21.23
CA LYS A 731 2.26 10.01 21.44
C LYS A 731 3.60 10.45 20.87
N ASP A 732 3.62 10.98 19.64
CA ASP A 732 4.84 11.49 19.02
C ASP A 732 5.39 12.69 19.81
N ASP A 733 4.52 13.56 20.29
CA ASP A 733 4.90 14.69 21.15
C ASP A 733 5.40 14.22 22.52
N LEU A 734 4.81 13.18 23.10
CA LEU A 734 5.31 12.52 24.30
C LEU A 734 6.72 11.96 24.09
N ILE A 735 6.96 11.29 22.96
CA ILE A 735 8.29 10.78 22.60
C ILE A 735 9.29 11.93 22.48
N ASN A 736 8.90 13.03 21.87
CA ASN A 736 9.74 14.23 21.79
C ASN A 736 10.05 14.80 23.17
N ALA A 737 9.06 14.87 24.08
CA ALA A 737 9.27 15.32 25.45
C ALA A 737 10.23 14.42 26.24
N ILE A 738 10.18 13.09 26.03
CA ILE A 738 11.13 12.16 26.64
C ILE A 738 12.54 12.37 26.05
N ASN A 739 12.66 12.64 24.77
CA ASN A 739 13.95 12.96 24.15
C ASN A 739 14.52 14.27 24.67
N GLU A 740 13.69 15.30 24.88
CA GLU A 740 14.11 16.54 25.54
C GLU A 740 14.58 16.29 26.97
N TYR A 741 13.85 15.47 27.76
CA TYR A 741 14.30 15.05 29.08
C TYR A 741 15.69 14.39 29.01
N ASN A 742 15.92 13.48 28.07
CA ASN A 742 17.18 12.78 27.88
C ASN A 742 18.36 13.73 27.54
N GLU A 743 18.09 14.89 26.95
CA GLU A 743 19.10 15.91 26.70
C GLU A 743 19.50 16.69 27.97
N THR A 744 18.61 16.75 28.98
CA THR A 744 18.81 17.51 30.22
C THR A 744 19.48 16.70 31.33
N VAL A 745 19.48 15.36 31.23
CA VAL A 745 19.98 14.46 32.27
C VAL A 745 21.29 13.77 31.87
N PRO A 746 22.10 13.31 32.84
CA PRO A 746 23.29 12.49 32.57
C PRO A 746 22.97 11.19 31.86
N GLU A 747 23.94 10.61 31.18
CA GLU A 747 23.77 9.38 30.37
C GLU A 747 23.19 8.20 31.16
N ASN A 748 23.51 8.06 32.45
CA ASN A 748 23.00 7.01 33.33
C ASN A 748 21.54 7.20 33.79
N GLU A 749 20.96 8.36 33.55
CA GLU A 749 19.56 8.71 33.90
C GLU A 749 18.66 8.79 32.66
N ARG A 750 19.23 8.60 31.47
CA ARG A 750 18.47 8.61 30.22
C ARG A 750 17.50 7.44 30.14
N ILE A 751 16.34 7.73 29.54
CA ILE A 751 15.28 6.75 29.33
C ILE A 751 15.31 6.24 27.91
N THR A 752 15.38 4.94 27.78
CA THR A 752 15.25 4.22 26.52
C THR A 752 13.98 3.37 26.55
N PHE A 753 13.18 3.44 25.51
CA PHE A 753 11.93 2.70 25.40
C PHE A 753 11.80 2.11 24.01
N THR A 754 10.96 1.11 23.86
CA THR A 754 10.63 0.53 22.58
C THR A 754 9.14 0.75 22.29
N ASP A 755 8.85 1.45 21.21
CA ASP A 755 7.49 1.57 20.70
C ASP A 755 7.18 0.42 19.74
N TYR A 756 6.70 -0.69 20.28
CA TYR A 756 6.37 -1.90 19.52
C TYR A 756 5.28 -1.65 18.48
N VAL A 757 4.29 -0.80 18.80
CA VAL A 757 3.17 -0.49 17.90
C VAL A 757 3.67 0.26 16.68
N SER A 758 4.47 1.30 16.87
CA SER A 758 5.07 2.04 15.75
C SER A 758 6.02 1.20 14.91
N VAL A 759 6.80 0.30 15.53
CA VAL A 759 7.70 -0.60 14.79
C VAL A 759 6.91 -1.55 13.88
N ILE A 760 5.83 -2.15 14.38
CA ILE A 760 4.98 -3.05 13.60
C ILE A 760 4.24 -2.26 12.51
N ALA A 761 3.62 -1.13 12.86
CA ALA A 761 2.89 -0.28 11.93
C ALA A 761 3.77 0.22 10.79
N ASN A 762 4.97 0.72 11.10
CA ASN A 762 5.94 1.18 10.11
C ASN A 762 6.43 0.03 9.21
N SER A 763 6.61 -1.16 9.75
CA SER A 763 7.01 -2.35 8.98
C SER A 763 5.92 -2.75 7.98
N VAL A 764 4.65 -2.77 8.39
CA VAL A 764 3.51 -3.07 7.50
C VAL A 764 3.34 -1.98 6.45
N THR A 765 3.38 -0.70 6.83
CA THR A 765 3.29 0.44 5.90
C THR A 765 4.42 0.42 4.89
N SER A 766 5.64 0.12 5.31
CA SER A 766 6.79 -0.03 4.42
C SER A 766 6.59 -1.17 3.42
N MET A 767 6.10 -2.31 3.87
CA MET A 767 5.80 -3.47 3.02
C MET A 767 4.71 -3.13 1.98
N VAL A 768 3.62 -2.47 2.41
CA VAL A 768 2.54 -2.02 1.52
C VAL A 768 3.07 -1.01 0.49
N THR A 769 3.91 -0.07 0.91
CA THR A 769 4.53 0.92 0.01
C THR A 769 5.39 0.25 -1.06
N VAL A 770 6.23 -0.72 -0.69
CA VAL A 770 7.07 -1.46 -1.62
C VAL A 770 6.22 -2.27 -2.61
N ILE A 771 5.21 -2.99 -2.13
CA ILE A 771 4.29 -3.76 -2.98
C ILE A 771 3.55 -2.82 -3.94
N SER A 772 3.02 -1.70 -3.45
CA SER A 772 2.34 -0.69 -4.27
C SER A 772 3.26 -0.10 -5.34
N ALA A 773 4.52 0.22 -5.01
CA ALA A 773 5.50 0.71 -5.97
C ALA A 773 5.78 -0.30 -7.09
N VAL A 774 5.93 -1.58 -6.76
CA VAL A 774 6.12 -2.65 -7.74
C VAL A 774 4.89 -2.79 -8.64
N LEU A 775 3.69 -2.79 -8.07
CA LEU A 775 2.45 -2.88 -8.82
C LEU A 775 2.25 -1.66 -9.74
N ILE A 776 2.55 -0.45 -9.28
CA ILE A 776 2.52 0.77 -10.09
C ILE A 776 3.50 0.68 -11.26
N ALA A 777 4.69 0.11 -11.06
CA ALA A 777 5.65 -0.11 -12.13
C ALA A 777 5.09 -1.05 -13.21
N PHE A 778 4.47 -2.17 -12.84
CA PHE A 778 3.81 -3.08 -13.79
C PHE A 778 2.67 -2.42 -14.57
N VAL A 779 1.83 -1.63 -13.89
CA VAL A 779 0.72 -0.92 -14.54
C VAL A 779 1.25 0.19 -15.44
N SER A 780 2.34 0.86 -15.09
CA SER A 780 3.00 1.84 -15.95
C SER A 780 3.44 1.22 -17.28
N ILE A 781 4.00 0.01 -17.24
CA ILE A 781 4.33 -0.76 -18.44
C ILE A 781 3.06 -1.07 -19.26
N SER A 782 1.98 -1.49 -18.60
CA SER A 782 0.69 -1.75 -19.26
C SER A 782 0.12 -0.51 -19.96
N LEU A 783 0.25 0.68 -19.33
CA LEU A 783 -0.15 1.97 -19.94
C LEU A 783 0.67 2.29 -21.19
N VAL A 784 1.97 2.06 -21.16
CA VAL A 784 2.85 2.26 -22.33
C VAL A 784 2.43 1.33 -23.47
N VAL A 785 2.20 0.05 -23.17
CA VAL A 785 1.72 -0.93 -24.17
C VAL A 785 0.36 -0.53 -24.73
N SER A 786 -0.59 -0.10 -23.89
CA SER A 786 -1.90 0.40 -24.32
C SER A 786 -1.78 1.63 -25.22
N SER A 787 -0.90 2.56 -24.88
CA SER A 787 -0.62 3.76 -25.69
C SER A 787 -0.06 3.40 -27.08
N ILE A 788 0.89 2.48 -27.12
CA ILE A 788 1.45 1.97 -28.39
C ILE A 788 0.35 1.27 -29.20
N MET A 789 -0.48 0.46 -28.58
CA MET A 789 -1.59 -0.24 -29.22
C MET A 789 -2.58 0.75 -29.86
N ILE A 790 -2.98 1.80 -29.12
CA ILE A 790 -3.85 2.87 -29.66
C ILE A 790 -3.17 3.53 -30.85
N GLY A 791 -1.88 3.85 -30.76
CA GLY A 791 -1.09 4.42 -31.85
C GLY A 791 -1.07 3.54 -33.11
N ILE A 792 -0.84 2.24 -32.95
CA ILE A 792 -0.84 1.27 -34.07
C ILE A 792 -2.24 1.18 -34.70
N ILE A 793 -3.29 1.07 -33.90
CA ILE A 793 -4.67 0.95 -34.42
C ILE A 793 -5.07 2.24 -35.15
N THR A 794 -4.69 3.41 -34.62
CA THR A 794 -4.93 4.70 -35.28
C THR A 794 -4.18 4.78 -36.60
N HIS A 795 -2.91 4.35 -36.63
CA HIS A 795 -2.12 4.30 -37.87
C HIS A 795 -2.77 3.40 -38.92
N ILE A 796 -3.20 2.20 -38.55
CA ILE A 796 -3.91 1.29 -39.46
C ILE A 796 -5.20 1.93 -39.96
N SER A 797 -5.95 2.62 -39.08
CA SER A 797 -7.20 3.31 -39.45
C SER A 797 -6.95 4.41 -40.50
N VAL A 798 -5.85 5.14 -40.38
CA VAL A 798 -5.44 6.15 -41.37
C VAL A 798 -5.08 5.51 -42.71
N MET A 799 -4.32 4.42 -42.69
CA MET A 799 -3.92 3.70 -43.90
C MET A 799 -5.13 3.12 -44.66
N GLU A 800 -6.11 2.53 -43.96
CA GLU A 800 -7.34 2.02 -44.58
C GLU A 800 -8.21 3.13 -45.22
N ARG A 801 -8.07 4.39 -44.78
CA ARG A 801 -8.84 5.54 -45.30
C ARG A 801 -8.06 6.41 -46.27
N THR A 802 -6.95 5.94 -46.81
CA THR A 802 -6.11 6.68 -47.76
C THR A 802 -6.93 7.26 -48.93
N LYS A 803 -7.93 6.46 -49.45
CA LYS A 803 -8.84 6.91 -50.49
C LYS A 803 -9.75 8.04 -50.06
N GLU A 804 -10.29 8.00 -48.83
CA GLU A 804 -11.11 9.07 -48.27
C GLU A 804 -10.28 10.36 -48.06
N ILE A 805 -9.06 10.21 -47.56
CA ILE A 805 -8.10 11.30 -47.40
C ILE A 805 -7.80 11.96 -48.79
N GLY A 806 -7.60 11.13 -49.84
CA GLY A 806 -7.41 11.60 -51.21
C GLY A 806 -8.58 12.43 -51.71
N ILE A 807 -9.80 11.96 -51.48
CA ILE A 807 -11.04 12.70 -51.82
C ILE A 807 -11.12 14.04 -51.09
N LEU A 808 -10.86 14.06 -49.78
CA LEU A 808 -10.84 15.30 -48.99
C LEU A 808 -9.79 16.29 -49.51
N ARG A 809 -8.59 15.79 -49.84
CA ARG A 809 -7.51 16.64 -50.41
C ARG A 809 -7.89 17.22 -51.79
N ALA A 810 -8.53 16.41 -52.61
CA ALA A 810 -8.99 16.86 -53.93
C ALA A 810 -10.10 17.93 -53.86
N LEU A 811 -10.90 17.88 -52.76
CA LEU A 811 -11.94 18.90 -52.47
C LEU A 811 -11.35 20.14 -51.76
N GLY A 812 -10.01 20.24 -51.59
CA GLY A 812 -9.33 21.37 -50.99
C GLY A 812 -9.20 21.32 -49.47
N ALA A 813 -9.39 20.16 -48.79
CA ALA A 813 -9.09 20.06 -47.38
C ALA A 813 -7.59 20.22 -47.10
N SER A 814 -7.26 21.10 -46.15
CA SER A 814 -5.86 21.27 -45.71
C SER A 814 -5.35 20.07 -44.91
N LYS A 815 -4.00 19.89 -44.90
CA LYS A 815 -3.37 18.87 -44.05
C LYS A 815 -3.78 19.01 -42.58
N SER A 816 -3.96 20.26 -42.09
CA SER A 816 -4.43 20.55 -40.76
C SER A 816 -5.87 20.06 -40.51
N ASN A 817 -6.78 20.29 -41.46
CA ASN A 817 -8.16 19.80 -41.33
C ASN A 817 -8.25 18.31 -41.23
N ILE A 818 -7.45 17.59 -42.02
CA ILE A 818 -7.38 16.12 -41.97
C ILE A 818 -6.79 15.66 -40.61
N SER A 819 -5.69 16.27 -40.15
CA SER A 819 -5.09 16.00 -38.88
C SER A 819 -6.09 16.24 -37.71
N GLN A 820 -6.88 17.30 -37.76
CA GLN A 820 -7.91 17.59 -36.75
C GLN A 820 -8.96 16.48 -36.65
N VAL A 821 -9.39 15.89 -37.77
CA VAL A 821 -10.35 14.79 -37.79
C VAL A 821 -9.77 13.56 -37.09
N PHE A 822 -8.55 13.17 -37.40
CA PHE A 822 -7.90 12.00 -36.79
C PHE A 822 -7.52 12.24 -35.32
N ASN A 823 -7.08 13.45 -34.97
CA ASN A 823 -6.82 13.80 -33.56
C ASN A 823 -8.12 13.76 -32.75
N ALA A 824 -9.24 14.26 -33.31
CA ALA A 824 -10.55 14.17 -32.66
C ALA A 824 -10.98 12.70 -32.45
N GLU A 825 -10.70 11.82 -33.43
CA GLU A 825 -10.96 10.37 -33.29
C GLU A 825 -10.18 9.76 -32.13
N THR A 826 -8.89 10.08 -32.00
CA THR A 826 -8.02 9.60 -30.91
C THR A 826 -8.48 10.14 -29.54
N ILE A 827 -8.85 11.41 -29.47
CA ILE A 827 -9.37 12.02 -28.23
C ILE A 827 -10.68 11.34 -27.78
N ILE A 828 -11.59 11.09 -28.72
CA ILE A 828 -12.86 10.41 -28.42
C ILE A 828 -12.60 9.00 -27.89
N ILE A 829 -11.71 8.23 -28.51
CA ILE A 829 -11.31 6.89 -28.04
C ILE A 829 -10.69 6.97 -26.64
N GLY A 830 -9.80 7.94 -26.39
CA GLY A 830 -9.19 8.18 -25.09
C GLY A 830 -10.22 8.49 -24.01
N LEU A 831 -11.20 9.34 -24.30
CA LEU A 831 -12.31 9.66 -23.37
C LEU A 831 -13.19 8.44 -23.06
N PHE A 832 -13.48 7.63 -24.07
CA PHE A 832 -14.22 6.36 -23.84
C PHE A 832 -13.40 5.37 -23.03
N SER A 833 -12.09 5.22 -23.30
CA SER A 833 -11.19 4.36 -22.51
C SER A 833 -11.11 4.82 -21.06
N GLY A 834 -10.97 6.13 -20.83
CA GLY A 834 -10.98 6.73 -19.49
C GLY A 834 -12.30 6.49 -18.76
N GLY A 835 -13.42 6.77 -19.41
CA GLY A 835 -14.76 6.56 -18.84
C GLY A 835 -15.04 5.09 -18.48
N ILE A 836 -14.67 4.16 -19.35
CA ILE A 836 -14.78 2.71 -19.10
C ILE A 836 -13.84 2.32 -17.97
N GLY A 837 -12.59 2.79 -17.98
CA GLY A 837 -11.58 2.49 -16.96
C GLY A 837 -12.00 2.95 -15.57
N ILE A 838 -12.48 4.18 -15.43
CA ILE A 838 -12.99 4.71 -14.16
C ILE A 838 -14.25 3.98 -13.72
N GLY A 839 -15.18 3.73 -14.64
CA GLY A 839 -16.43 3.03 -14.33
C GLY A 839 -16.20 1.59 -13.84
N ILE A 840 -15.33 0.84 -14.49
CA ILE A 840 -14.97 -0.51 -14.05
C ILE A 840 -14.17 -0.43 -12.76
N GLY A 841 -13.22 0.48 -12.63
CA GLY A 841 -12.44 0.71 -11.41
C GLY A 841 -13.37 0.94 -10.22
N TYR A 842 -14.32 1.85 -10.32
CA TYR A 842 -15.29 2.12 -9.27
C TYR A 842 -16.17 0.91 -8.90
N LEU A 843 -16.61 0.13 -9.91
CA LEU A 843 -17.41 -1.08 -9.65
C LEU A 843 -16.60 -2.18 -8.94
N LEU A 844 -15.31 -2.28 -9.21
CA LEU A 844 -14.42 -3.25 -8.55
C LEU A 844 -13.94 -2.77 -7.18
N ASP A 845 -14.02 -1.48 -6.92
CA ASP A 845 -13.64 -0.86 -5.65
C ASP A 845 -14.65 -1.17 -4.54
N ILE A 846 -15.94 -1.21 -4.86
CA ILE A 846 -17.01 -1.51 -3.90
C ILE A 846 -16.77 -2.80 -3.11
N PRO A 847 -16.46 -3.97 -3.72
CA PRO A 847 -16.15 -5.18 -2.96
C PRO A 847 -14.74 -5.18 -2.34
N ALA A 848 -13.83 -4.31 -2.76
CA ALA A 848 -12.47 -4.25 -2.21
C ALA A 848 -12.39 -3.37 -0.94
N THR A 849 -13.36 -2.47 -0.75
CA THR A 849 -13.49 -1.58 0.42
C THR A 849 -14.52 -2.06 1.44
N ALA A 850 -15.31 -3.08 1.09
CA ALA A 850 -16.22 -3.78 2.00
C ALA A 850 -15.51 -4.92 2.73
#